data_46a433fa1b870294216752cf282abbcf
#
_entry.id   46a433fa1b870294216752cf282abbcf
#
_cell.length_a   1.000
_cell.length_b   1.000
_cell.length_c   1.000
_cell.angle_alpha   90.00
_cell.angle_beta   90.00
_cell.angle_gamma   90.00
#
_symmetry.space_group_name_H-M   'P 1'
#
loop_
_entity.id
_entity.type
_entity.pdbx_description
1 polymer ?
#
loop_
_entity_poly.entity_id
_entity_poly.type
_entity_poly.pdbx_seq_one_letter_code
_entity_poly.pdbx_strand_id
1 'polypeptide(L)'
;MSDYKSTLNLPETGFPMRGDLAKREPGMLARWTDDDLYGIIRAAKKGKKTFILHDGPPYANGSIHIGHSVNKILKDIIVKSKGLSGYDSPYVPGWDCHGLPIELKVEQEYGKPGEKFTAAEFRAKCREYAATQVDGQRKDFIRLGVLGDWSHPYLTMDFKTEANIIRALGKIIGNGHLHKGAKPVHWCVDCRSALAEAEVEYYDKTSPSIDVAFQAVDQDALKAKFGVSNVNGPISLVIWTTTPWTLPANCAISIAPDFDYALVQIDGQAVILAKDLVESVMQRIGVTDYTILGTVKGAELELLRFTHPFMGFDVPAILGDHVTLDAGTGAVHTAPGHGPDDYVIGQKYGLETANPVGPDGTYLPGTYPTLDGVNVFKANDIVVALLQEKGALLHVEKMQHSYPCCWRHKTPIIFRATPQWFVSMDQKGLRAQSLKEIKGVQWIPDWGQARIESMVANRPDWCISRQRTWGVPMSLFVHKDTEELHPRTLELMEEVAKRVEVDGIQAWWDLDAKEILGDEADQYVKVPDTLDVWFDSGSTHSSVVDVRPEFAGHAADMYLEGSDQHRGWFMSSLMISTAMKGKAPYRQVLTHGFTVDGQGRKMSKSIGNTVSPQDVMNKLGADILRLWVASTDYTGEMAVSDEILKRAADSYRRIRNTARFLLANLNGFDPAKDMVKPEEMVVLDRWAVGCAKAAQEDILKAYEAYDFHEVVQRLMRFCSVEMGSFYLDIIKDRQYTAKADSVARRSCQTALYHIAEALVRWMAPILSFTADEVWGYLPGEREKYVFTGEWYEGLFGLADSEAMNDAFWDELLKVRGEVNKVIEQARADKKVGGSLEAAVTLFAEPELAAKLTALGDELRFVLLTSGATVADYNDAPADAQQSEVLKGLKVALSKAEGEKCPRCWHYTQDVGKVAEHAEICGRCVSNVAGDGEKRKFA
;
A
#
# COMPACT_ATOMS: atom_id res chain seq x y z
N MET A 1 -37.32 -30.09 47.01
CA MET A 1 -36.12 -30.12 46.13
C MET A 1 -35.37 -28.80 46.37
N SER A 2 -34.20 -28.91 46.91
CA SER A 2 -33.32 -27.72 47.07
C SER A 2 -32.91 -27.25 45.68
N ASP A 3 -33.09 -25.97 45.40
CA ASP A 3 -32.66 -25.40 44.12
C ASP A 3 -31.14 -25.17 44.11
N TYR A 4 -30.38 -26.23 43.78
CA TYR A 4 -28.91 -26.15 43.70
C TYR A 4 -28.43 -25.29 42.49
N LYS A 5 -29.31 -24.94 41.58
CA LYS A 5 -28.97 -24.12 40.42
C LYS A 5 -28.52 -22.71 40.86
N SER A 6 -29.11 -22.21 41.93
CA SER A 6 -28.73 -20.86 42.48
C SER A 6 -27.34 -20.87 43.14
N THR A 7 -26.74 -22.03 43.39
CA THR A 7 -25.41 -22.18 44.00
C THR A 7 -24.27 -22.22 42.95
N LEU A 8 -24.61 -22.26 41.66
CA LEU A 8 -23.63 -22.29 40.59
C LEU A 8 -23.10 -20.88 40.28
N ASN A 9 -21.82 -20.80 39.95
CA ASN A 9 -21.17 -19.56 39.47
C ASN A 9 -21.36 -19.44 37.97
N LEU A 10 -22.58 -19.09 37.54
CA LEU A 10 -22.87 -18.94 36.11
C LEU A 10 -22.14 -17.72 35.53
N PRO A 11 -21.63 -17.86 34.31
CA PRO A 11 -20.95 -16.75 33.65
C PRO A 11 -21.94 -15.62 33.36
N GLU A 12 -21.56 -14.40 33.70
CA GLU A 12 -22.36 -13.21 33.51
C GLU A 12 -21.47 -12.01 33.14
N THR A 13 -21.87 -11.29 32.10
CA THR A 13 -21.24 -10.05 31.68
C THR A 13 -22.23 -9.17 30.95
N GLY A 14 -22.05 -7.86 31.10
CA GLY A 14 -22.75 -6.87 30.29
C GLY A 14 -22.22 -6.74 28.86
N PHE A 15 -21.08 -7.37 28.57
CA PHE A 15 -20.51 -7.36 27.20
C PHE A 15 -21.43 -8.11 26.23
N PRO A 16 -21.94 -7.43 25.18
CA PRO A 16 -22.94 -8.03 24.30
C PRO A 16 -22.40 -9.24 23.52
N MET A 17 -23.23 -10.27 23.37
CA MET A 17 -22.88 -11.45 22.57
C MET A 17 -22.68 -11.11 21.10
N ARG A 18 -23.55 -10.27 20.54
CA ARG A 18 -23.46 -9.79 19.16
C ARG A 18 -22.68 -8.49 19.10
N GLY A 19 -21.79 -8.36 18.13
CA GLY A 19 -21.03 -7.13 17.89
C GLY A 19 -21.91 -5.97 17.47
N ASP A 20 -22.84 -6.22 16.54
CA ASP A 20 -23.69 -5.21 15.91
C ASP A 20 -22.89 -3.95 15.54
N LEU A 21 -21.70 -4.18 14.99
CA LEU A 21 -20.65 -3.16 14.81
C LEU A 21 -21.12 -1.98 13.97
N ALA A 22 -21.83 -2.26 12.88
CA ALA A 22 -22.35 -1.20 12.01
C ALA A 22 -23.21 -0.18 12.77
N LYS A 23 -23.97 -0.61 13.77
CA LYS A 23 -24.83 0.24 14.58
C LYS A 23 -24.13 0.84 15.79
N ARG A 24 -23.17 0.12 16.38
CA ARG A 24 -22.57 0.50 17.67
C ARG A 24 -21.28 1.30 17.54
N GLU A 25 -20.50 1.08 16.48
CA GLU A 25 -19.25 1.81 16.25
C GLU A 25 -19.43 3.34 16.17
N PRO A 26 -20.49 3.88 15.52
CA PRO A 26 -20.69 5.32 15.52
C PRO A 26 -20.80 5.95 16.92
N GLY A 27 -21.43 5.26 17.88
CA GLY A 27 -21.51 5.72 19.27
C GLY A 27 -20.15 5.70 19.98
N MET A 28 -19.33 4.69 19.70
CA MET A 28 -17.97 4.61 20.23
C MET A 28 -17.09 5.73 19.66
N LEU A 29 -17.22 6.01 18.38
CA LEU A 29 -16.54 7.13 17.71
C LEU A 29 -16.91 8.48 18.31
N ALA A 30 -18.20 8.70 18.57
CA ALA A 30 -18.67 9.92 19.21
C ALA A 30 -17.99 10.13 20.57
N ARG A 31 -17.90 9.06 21.38
CA ARG A 31 -17.18 9.08 22.66
C ARG A 31 -15.69 9.40 22.49
N TRP A 32 -15.01 8.78 21.51
CA TRP A 32 -13.60 9.07 21.23
C TRP A 32 -13.38 10.54 20.84
N THR A 33 -14.30 11.08 20.07
CA THR A 33 -14.25 12.48 19.62
C THR A 33 -14.50 13.45 20.77
N ASP A 34 -15.55 13.18 21.56
CA ASP A 34 -15.93 14.03 22.70
C ASP A 34 -14.84 14.07 23.77
N ASP A 35 -14.18 12.97 23.99
CA ASP A 35 -13.07 12.85 24.95
C ASP A 35 -11.74 13.36 24.41
N ASP A 36 -11.62 13.63 23.11
CA ASP A 36 -10.35 13.87 22.44
C ASP A 36 -9.34 12.72 22.68
N LEU A 37 -9.71 11.51 22.26
CA LEU A 37 -8.89 10.31 22.48
C LEU A 37 -7.47 10.48 21.93
N TYR A 38 -7.30 11.05 20.74
CA TYR A 38 -5.98 11.29 20.19
C TYR A 38 -5.14 12.19 21.10
N GLY A 39 -5.71 13.28 21.60
CA GLY A 39 -5.04 14.17 22.57
C GLY A 39 -4.66 13.46 23.88
N ILE A 40 -5.54 12.58 24.38
CA ILE A 40 -5.28 11.77 25.59
C ILE A 40 -4.07 10.84 25.34
N ILE A 41 -4.03 10.16 24.19
CA ILE A 41 -2.91 9.28 23.82
C ILE A 41 -1.61 10.09 23.72
N ARG A 42 -1.62 11.22 23.07
CA ARG A 42 -0.45 12.08 22.94
C ARG A 42 0.10 12.54 24.28
N ALA A 43 -0.80 12.91 25.20
CA ALA A 43 -0.43 13.30 26.56
C ALA A 43 0.21 12.12 27.33
N ALA A 44 -0.37 10.93 27.23
CA ALA A 44 0.12 9.71 27.87
C ALA A 44 1.51 9.28 27.37
N LYS A 45 1.82 9.56 26.11
CA LYS A 45 3.09 9.16 25.46
C LYS A 45 4.16 10.25 25.47
N LYS A 46 3.88 11.40 26.07
CA LYS A 46 4.82 12.53 26.13
C LYS A 46 6.14 12.11 26.76
N GLY A 47 7.25 12.41 26.08
CA GLY A 47 8.60 12.07 26.53
C GLY A 47 9.07 10.66 26.20
N LYS A 48 8.23 9.83 25.60
CA LYS A 48 8.62 8.52 25.06
C LYS A 48 9.43 8.71 23.77
N LYS A 49 10.15 7.65 23.35
CA LYS A 49 10.86 7.62 22.08
C LYS A 49 9.87 7.82 20.92
N THR A 50 10.22 8.70 20.00
CA THR A 50 9.33 9.07 18.90
C THR A 50 9.43 8.07 17.75
N PHE A 51 8.28 7.71 17.16
CA PHE A 51 8.17 7.02 15.90
C PHE A 51 7.24 7.80 14.99
N ILE A 52 7.77 8.32 13.88
CA ILE A 52 7.03 9.16 12.94
C ILE A 52 6.70 8.37 11.67
N LEU A 53 5.41 8.08 11.49
CA LEU A 53 4.85 7.65 10.22
C LEU A 53 4.26 8.88 9.55
N HIS A 54 4.94 9.37 8.50
CA HIS A 54 4.47 10.52 7.76
C HIS A 54 3.41 10.10 6.75
N ASP A 55 2.24 10.73 6.81
CA ASP A 55 1.12 10.40 5.93
C ASP A 55 1.35 10.97 4.53
N GLY A 56 1.33 10.11 3.52
CA GLY A 56 1.28 10.51 2.12
C GLY A 56 -0.10 11.08 1.81
N PRO A 57 -0.16 12.29 1.22
CA PRO A 57 -1.42 12.99 1.07
C PRO A 57 -2.26 12.42 -0.09
N PRO A 58 -3.44 11.85 0.18
CA PRO A 58 -4.37 11.52 -0.88
C PRO A 58 -4.86 12.79 -1.58
N TYR A 59 -5.30 12.67 -2.83
CA TYR A 59 -5.90 13.77 -3.55
C TYR A 59 -7.23 14.19 -2.93
N ALA A 60 -7.43 15.48 -2.77
CA ALA A 60 -8.70 16.09 -2.32
C ALA A 60 -9.73 16.08 -3.46
N ASN A 61 -10.05 14.91 -3.98
CA ASN A 61 -10.98 14.74 -5.10
C ASN A 61 -11.65 13.37 -5.07
N GLY A 62 -12.97 13.36 -4.92
CA GLY A 62 -13.79 12.16 -4.90
C GLY A 62 -13.88 11.46 -3.54
N SER A 63 -14.73 10.45 -3.47
CA SER A 63 -14.90 9.61 -2.28
C SER A 63 -13.75 8.61 -2.15
N ILE A 64 -13.46 8.19 -0.94
CA ILE A 64 -12.47 7.14 -0.71
C ILE A 64 -12.95 5.80 -1.31
N HIS A 65 -12.01 5.01 -1.78
CA HIS A 65 -12.24 3.65 -2.25
C HIS A 65 -11.52 2.64 -1.34
N ILE A 66 -11.71 1.35 -1.63
CA ILE A 66 -11.18 0.27 -0.77
C ILE A 66 -9.64 0.34 -0.61
N GLY A 67 -8.91 0.78 -1.63
CA GLY A 67 -7.46 0.97 -1.55
C GLY A 67 -7.04 2.03 -0.54
N HIS A 68 -7.77 3.13 -0.45
CA HIS A 68 -7.56 4.14 0.60
C HIS A 68 -7.79 3.56 2.00
N SER A 69 -8.78 2.68 2.14
CA SER A 69 -9.07 2.02 3.41
C SER A 69 -7.94 1.11 3.84
N VAL A 70 -7.39 0.31 2.92
CA VAL A 70 -6.21 -0.52 3.18
C VAL A 70 -5.04 0.33 3.67
N ASN A 71 -4.73 1.40 2.96
CA ASN A 71 -3.64 2.30 3.28
C ASN A 71 -3.77 2.90 4.69
N LYS A 72 -4.91 3.49 4.99
CA LYS A 72 -5.13 4.15 6.29
C LYS A 72 -5.23 3.16 7.44
N ILE A 73 -5.82 2.00 7.23
CA ILE A 73 -5.91 0.95 8.25
C ILE A 73 -4.51 0.41 8.59
N LEU A 74 -3.66 0.14 7.59
CA LEU A 74 -2.29 -0.29 7.83
C LEU A 74 -1.50 0.74 8.64
N LYS A 75 -1.61 2.01 8.28
CA LYS A 75 -0.98 3.12 9.02
C LYS A 75 -1.45 3.17 10.47
N ASP A 76 -2.75 3.05 10.69
CA ASP A 76 -3.35 3.09 12.02
C ASP A 76 -2.90 1.90 12.89
N ILE A 77 -2.83 0.69 12.32
CA ILE A 77 -2.32 -0.50 13.00
C ILE A 77 -0.88 -0.26 13.47
N ILE A 78 -0.03 0.31 12.61
CA ILE A 78 1.37 0.60 12.95
C ILE A 78 1.45 1.65 14.05
N VAL A 79 0.75 2.75 13.92
CA VAL A 79 0.77 3.83 14.92
C VAL A 79 0.31 3.33 16.29
N LYS A 80 -0.80 2.56 16.34
CA LYS A 80 -1.33 2.00 17.58
C LYS A 80 -0.39 0.95 18.18
N SER A 81 0.17 0.06 17.36
CA SER A 81 1.11 -0.97 17.85
C SER A 81 2.42 -0.36 18.35
N LYS A 82 2.92 0.68 17.70
CA LYS A 82 4.08 1.44 18.17
C LYS A 82 3.78 2.13 19.51
N GLY A 83 2.60 2.70 19.67
CA GLY A 83 2.16 3.26 20.95
C GLY A 83 2.16 2.23 22.07
N LEU A 84 1.63 1.04 21.84
CA LEU A 84 1.64 -0.06 22.80
C LEU A 84 3.06 -0.62 23.05
N SER A 85 3.97 -0.44 22.11
CA SER A 85 5.39 -0.79 22.25
C SER A 85 6.23 0.30 22.97
N GLY A 86 5.59 1.34 23.51
CA GLY A 86 6.24 2.38 24.29
C GLY A 86 6.73 3.58 23.49
N TYR A 87 6.27 3.76 22.26
CA TYR A 87 6.62 4.91 21.44
C TYR A 87 5.56 6.03 21.53
N ASP A 88 6.03 7.27 21.38
CA ASP A 88 5.21 8.40 21.01
C ASP A 88 5.13 8.44 19.49
N SER A 89 3.98 8.11 18.91
CA SER A 89 3.77 8.04 17.47
C SER A 89 2.69 9.03 17.03
N PRO A 90 3.07 10.30 16.78
CA PRO A 90 2.11 11.28 16.28
C PRO A 90 1.69 10.94 14.86
N TYR A 91 0.40 11.09 14.57
CA TYR A 91 -0.14 10.89 13.25
C TYR A 91 -0.91 12.14 12.79
N VAL A 92 -0.35 12.84 11.82
CA VAL A 92 -0.94 14.02 11.21
C VAL A 92 -1.37 13.65 9.79
N PRO A 93 -2.69 13.48 9.53
CA PRO A 93 -3.18 13.18 8.19
C PRO A 93 -2.99 14.38 7.27
N GLY A 94 -2.83 14.13 5.99
CA GLY A 94 -2.65 15.18 5.01
C GLY A 94 -3.45 14.98 3.73
N TRP A 95 -3.58 16.05 2.95
CA TRP A 95 -4.22 16.04 1.63
C TRP A 95 -3.44 16.85 0.63
N ASP A 96 -3.43 16.33 -0.60
CA ASP A 96 -2.90 17.01 -1.78
C ASP A 96 -4.04 17.76 -2.48
N CYS A 97 -3.93 19.09 -2.56
CA CYS A 97 -5.05 19.96 -2.87
C CYS A 97 -4.91 20.77 -4.15
N HIS A 98 -3.76 20.68 -4.85
CA HIS A 98 -3.52 21.41 -6.08
C HIS A 98 -3.56 20.52 -7.32
N GLY A 99 -3.54 21.15 -8.49
CA GLY A 99 -3.30 20.50 -9.75
C GLY A 99 -4.52 20.17 -10.57
N LEU A 100 -4.26 19.48 -11.67
CA LEU A 100 -5.22 19.21 -12.73
C LEU A 100 -6.49 18.48 -12.30
N PRO A 101 -6.47 17.47 -11.41
CA PRO A 101 -7.70 16.75 -11.09
C PRO A 101 -8.80 17.63 -10.50
N ILE A 102 -8.41 18.61 -9.69
CA ILE A 102 -9.33 19.56 -9.06
C ILE A 102 -9.72 20.64 -10.06
N GLU A 103 -8.74 21.19 -10.78
CA GLU A 103 -8.94 22.17 -11.84
C GLU A 103 -9.97 21.69 -12.88
N LEU A 104 -9.83 20.44 -13.33
CA LEU A 104 -10.73 19.84 -14.32
C LEU A 104 -12.17 19.72 -13.81
N LYS A 105 -12.36 19.37 -12.55
CA LYS A 105 -13.70 19.31 -11.96
C LYS A 105 -14.36 20.69 -11.87
N VAL A 106 -13.60 21.70 -11.47
CA VAL A 106 -14.07 23.07 -11.42
C VAL A 106 -14.37 23.61 -12.82
N GLU A 107 -13.52 23.30 -13.81
CA GLU A 107 -13.80 23.65 -15.21
C GLU A 107 -15.08 23.02 -15.74
N GLN A 108 -15.34 21.76 -15.43
CA GLN A 108 -16.57 21.06 -15.84
C GLN A 108 -17.84 21.72 -15.27
N GLU A 109 -17.74 22.27 -14.08
CA GLU A 109 -18.89 22.87 -13.40
C GLU A 109 -19.07 24.35 -13.73
N TYR A 110 -17.98 25.10 -13.84
CA TYR A 110 -18.01 26.58 -13.93
C TYR A 110 -17.47 27.15 -15.25
N GLY A 111 -16.84 26.34 -16.09
CA GLY A 111 -16.16 26.78 -17.31
C GLY A 111 -14.67 27.11 -17.09
N LYS A 112 -13.96 27.41 -18.18
CA LYS A 112 -12.51 27.68 -18.13
C LYS A 112 -12.19 29.02 -17.49
N PRO A 113 -11.02 29.14 -16.81
CA PRO A 113 -10.59 30.43 -16.28
C PRO A 113 -10.41 31.46 -17.41
N GLY A 114 -10.83 32.67 -17.16
CA GLY A 114 -10.80 33.78 -18.12
C GLY A 114 -12.00 33.88 -19.08
N GLU A 115 -12.95 32.93 -19.03
CA GLU A 115 -14.19 32.97 -19.80
C GLU A 115 -15.34 33.66 -19.02
N LYS A 116 -15.84 33.00 -17.95
CA LYS A 116 -16.90 33.54 -17.11
C LYS A 116 -16.36 34.06 -15.76
N PHE A 117 -15.23 33.56 -15.35
CA PHE A 117 -14.58 33.87 -14.07
C PHE A 117 -13.14 34.30 -14.33
N THR A 118 -12.65 35.26 -13.54
CA THR A 118 -11.23 35.60 -13.52
C THR A 118 -10.40 34.42 -13.04
N ALA A 119 -9.10 34.39 -13.29
CA ALA A 119 -8.21 33.40 -12.78
C ALA A 119 -8.21 33.33 -11.23
N ALA A 120 -8.30 34.52 -10.59
CA ALA A 120 -8.41 34.61 -9.12
C ALA A 120 -9.69 33.98 -8.59
N GLU A 121 -10.83 34.24 -9.21
CA GLU A 121 -12.10 33.61 -8.84
C GLU A 121 -12.08 32.10 -9.08
N PHE A 122 -11.45 31.67 -10.16
CA PHE A 122 -11.28 30.25 -10.47
C PHE A 122 -10.43 29.54 -9.40
N ARG A 123 -9.31 30.14 -8.97
CA ARG A 123 -8.47 29.60 -7.87
C ARG A 123 -9.25 29.50 -6.55
N ALA A 124 -10.06 30.51 -6.25
CA ALA A 124 -10.90 30.48 -5.06
C ALA A 124 -11.90 29.32 -5.10
N LYS A 125 -12.51 29.06 -6.25
CA LYS A 125 -13.42 27.91 -6.44
C LYS A 125 -12.69 26.56 -6.34
N CYS A 126 -11.48 26.44 -6.84
CA CYS A 126 -10.65 25.25 -6.67
C CYS A 126 -10.34 24.99 -5.20
N ARG A 127 -10.00 26.02 -4.44
CA ARG A 127 -9.73 25.92 -3.00
C ARG A 127 -10.98 25.47 -2.23
N GLU A 128 -12.12 26.05 -2.53
CA GLU A 128 -13.42 25.67 -1.93
C GLU A 128 -13.78 24.22 -2.25
N TYR A 129 -13.66 23.83 -3.51
CA TYR A 129 -13.91 22.45 -3.93
C TYR A 129 -13.02 21.46 -3.18
N ALA A 130 -11.70 21.70 -3.14
CA ALA A 130 -10.76 20.86 -2.42
C ALA A 130 -11.10 20.75 -0.93
N ALA A 131 -11.46 21.84 -0.27
CA ALA A 131 -11.88 21.84 1.13
C ALA A 131 -13.10 20.96 1.38
N THR A 132 -14.09 21.01 0.49
CA THR A 132 -15.29 20.15 0.56
C THR A 132 -14.92 18.66 0.42
N GLN A 133 -14.00 18.33 -0.49
CA GLN A 133 -13.54 16.95 -0.67
C GLN A 133 -12.75 16.43 0.52
N VAL A 134 -11.92 17.28 1.12
CA VAL A 134 -11.18 16.95 2.36
C VAL A 134 -12.17 16.60 3.48
N ASP A 135 -13.21 17.39 3.67
CA ASP A 135 -14.21 17.13 4.71
C ASP A 135 -14.94 15.79 4.51
N GLY A 136 -15.31 15.48 3.28
CA GLY A 136 -15.95 14.20 2.94
C GLY A 136 -15.04 13.00 3.22
N GLN A 137 -13.81 13.04 2.76
CA GLN A 137 -12.83 11.99 2.98
C GLN A 137 -12.44 11.85 4.46
N ARG A 138 -12.30 12.95 5.17
CA ARG A 138 -12.00 12.97 6.61
C ARG A 138 -13.05 12.18 7.40
N LYS A 139 -14.32 12.39 7.13
CA LYS A 139 -15.43 11.67 7.79
C LYS A 139 -15.32 10.16 7.56
N ASP A 140 -15.03 9.75 6.36
CA ASP A 140 -14.86 8.33 6.01
C ASP A 140 -13.64 7.71 6.68
N PHE A 141 -12.51 8.40 6.73
CA PHE A 141 -11.30 7.92 7.42
C PHE A 141 -11.49 7.83 8.94
N ILE A 142 -12.16 8.80 9.53
CA ILE A 142 -12.53 8.74 10.96
C ILE A 142 -13.44 7.53 11.21
N ARG A 143 -14.41 7.28 10.33
CA ARG A 143 -15.34 6.14 10.46
C ARG A 143 -14.61 4.78 10.44
N LEU A 144 -13.46 4.68 9.76
CA LEU A 144 -12.60 3.50 9.78
C LEU A 144 -11.98 3.20 11.15
N GLY A 145 -12.06 4.13 12.10
CA GLY A 145 -11.41 4.02 13.41
C GLY A 145 -9.96 4.47 13.42
N VAL A 146 -9.51 5.15 12.38
CA VAL A 146 -8.15 5.69 12.29
C VAL A 146 -8.00 6.87 13.24
N LEU A 147 -7.05 6.77 14.16
CA LEU A 147 -6.75 7.83 15.14
C LEU A 147 -5.62 8.72 14.62
N GLY A 148 -5.83 10.03 14.74
CA GLY A 148 -4.88 11.03 14.31
C GLY A 148 -5.36 12.43 14.63
N ASP A 149 -4.57 13.43 14.29
CA ASP A 149 -4.94 14.83 14.44
C ASP A 149 -5.84 15.30 13.29
N TRP A 150 -7.06 14.80 13.27
CA TRP A 150 -8.05 15.13 12.24
C TRP A 150 -8.55 16.58 12.29
N SER A 151 -8.36 17.24 13.42
CA SER A 151 -8.72 18.64 13.60
C SER A 151 -7.71 19.60 12.99
N HIS A 152 -6.44 19.18 12.88
CA HIS A 152 -5.33 19.98 12.35
C HIS A 152 -4.53 19.19 11.32
N PRO A 153 -5.16 18.70 10.24
CA PRO A 153 -4.42 17.99 9.18
C PRO A 153 -3.49 18.96 8.48
N TYR A 154 -2.54 18.46 7.71
CA TYR A 154 -1.83 19.30 6.76
C TYR A 154 -2.54 19.27 5.40
N LEU A 155 -2.67 20.43 4.78
CA LEU A 155 -3.19 20.59 3.44
C LEU A 155 -2.09 21.27 2.60
N THR A 156 -1.80 20.75 1.41
CA THR A 156 -0.82 21.42 0.54
C THR A 156 -1.26 22.82 0.14
N MET A 157 -2.57 23.11 0.25
CA MET A 157 -3.16 24.44 0.01
C MET A 157 -3.22 25.35 1.24
N ASP A 158 -2.78 24.91 2.41
CA ASP A 158 -2.63 25.83 3.54
C ASP A 158 -1.60 26.90 3.19
N PHE A 159 -1.87 28.14 3.51
CA PHE A 159 -1.03 29.27 3.10
C PHE A 159 0.43 29.09 3.55
N LYS A 160 0.65 28.63 4.77
CA LYS A 160 2.00 28.36 5.27
C LYS A 160 2.67 27.20 4.53
N THR A 161 1.92 26.18 4.17
CA THR A 161 2.43 25.04 3.40
C THR A 161 2.79 25.49 1.98
N GLU A 162 1.95 26.27 1.31
CA GLU A 162 2.23 26.86 0.00
C GLU A 162 3.51 27.69 0.05
N ALA A 163 3.69 28.53 1.08
CA ALA A 163 4.91 29.28 1.27
C ALA A 163 6.14 28.39 1.45
N ASN A 164 6.03 27.33 2.22
CA ASN A 164 7.14 26.39 2.45
C ASN A 164 7.48 25.54 1.23
N ILE A 165 6.52 25.28 0.34
CA ILE A 165 6.79 24.66 -0.96
C ILE A 165 7.66 25.59 -1.82
N ILE A 166 7.38 26.90 -1.83
CA ILE A 166 8.22 27.91 -2.50
C ILE A 166 9.63 27.92 -1.89
N ARG A 167 9.75 27.87 -0.59
CA ARG A 167 11.04 27.80 0.12
C ARG A 167 11.83 26.54 -0.22
N ALA A 168 11.16 25.41 -0.37
CA ALA A 168 11.80 24.17 -0.82
C ALA A 168 12.42 24.32 -2.22
N LEU A 169 11.68 24.92 -3.14
CA LEU A 169 12.21 25.23 -4.46
C LEU A 169 13.41 26.19 -4.37
N GLY A 170 13.33 27.21 -3.54
CA GLY A 170 14.43 28.14 -3.30
C GLY A 170 15.69 27.42 -2.82
N LYS A 171 15.56 26.44 -1.92
CA LYS A 171 16.70 25.65 -1.46
C LYS A 171 17.33 24.81 -2.56
N ILE A 172 16.51 24.21 -3.42
CA ILE A 172 16.95 23.44 -4.59
C ILE A 172 17.72 24.35 -5.57
N ILE A 173 17.21 25.54 -5.82
CA ILE A 173 17.87 26.56 -6.67
C ILE A 173 19.21 26.97 -6.06
N GLY A 174 19.24 27.25 -4.76
CA GLY A 174 20.46 27.63 -4.04
C GLY A 174 21.55 26.56 -4.11
N ASN A 175 21.18 25.30 -4.18
CA ASN A 175 22.08 24.15 -4.35
C ASN A 175 22.47 23.89 -5.82
N GLY A 176 21.92 24.65 -6.78
CA GLY A 176 22.32 24.62 -8.18
C GLY A 176 21.69 23.52 -9.02
N HIS A 177 20.58 22.93 -8.58
CA HIS A 177 19.94 21.81 -9.29
C HIS A 177 18.97 22.24 -10.39
N LEU A 178 18.53 23.50 -10.41
CA LEU A 178 17.55 24.00 -11.38
C LEU A 178 18.21 24.51 -12.65
N HIS A 179 17.65 24.17 -13.81
CA HIS A 179 18.02 24.79 -15.09
C HIS A 179 16.81 24.97 -16.00
N LYS A 180 16.90 25.91 -16.91
CA LYS A 180 15.91 26.11 -17.97
C LYS A 180 16.41 25.47 -19.26
N GLY A 181 15.52 24.83 -20.02
CA GLY A 181 15.87 24.19 -21.28
C GLY A 181 14.65 23.99 -22.16
N ALA A 182 14.88 23.90 -23.46
CA ALA A 182 13.86 23.53 -24.44
C ALA A 182 14.10 22.09 -24.88
N LYS A 183 13.68 21.17 -24.07
CA LYS A 183 13.77 19.71 -24.31
C LYS A 183 12.39 19.12 -24.65
N PRO A 184 12.31 18.02 -25.41
CA PRO A 184 11.06 17.29 -25.56
C PRO A 184 10.55 16.80 -24.21
N VAL A 185 9.33 17.17 -23.90
CA VAL A 185 8.63 16.71 -22.67
C VAL A 185 7.34 16.03 -23.07
N HIS A 186 6.83 15.14 -22.21
CA HIS A 186 5.47 14.65 -22.36
C HIS A 186 4.52 15.84 -22.31
N TRP A 187 3.68 15.96 -23.31
CA TRP A 187 2.74 17.06 -23.46
C TRP A 187 1.34 16.57 -23.72
N CYS A 188 0.41 16.97 -22.89
CA CYS A 188 -1.00 16.72 -23.10
C CYS A 188 -1.63 17.89 -23.82
N VAL A 189 -2.18 17.66 -25.00
CA VAL A 189 -2.82 18.69 -25.82
C VAL A 189 -4.15 19.17 -25.23
N ASP A 190 -4.84 18.30 -24.49
CA ASP A 190 -6.08 18.66 -23.81
C ASP A 190 -5.81 19.50 -22.55
N CYS A 191 -4.78 19.15 -21.79
CA CYS A 191 -4.31 19.94 -20.66
C CYS A 191 -3.63 21.22 -21.09
N ARG A 192 -3.01 21.25 -22.26
CA ARG A 192 -2.10 22.30 -22.75
C ARG A 192 -0.94 22.55 -21.78
N SER A 193 -0.39 21.46 -21.26
CA SER A 193 0.67 21.48 -20.23
C SER A 193 1.60 20.28 -20.34
N ALA A 194 2.82 20.48 -19.87
CA ALA A 194 3.78 19.41 -19.67
C ALA A 194 3.27 18.41 -18.62
N LEU A 195 3.70 17.16 -18.75
CA LEU A 195 3.43 16.07 -17.81
C LEU A 195 4.76 15.49 -17.31
N ALA A 196 4.78 15.05 -16.05
CA ALA A 196 5.84 14.19 -15.55
C ALA A 196 5.63 12.73 -16.00
N GLU A 197 6.67 11.91 -15.93
CA GLU A 197 6.58 10.48 -16.25
C GLU A 197 5.50 9.76 -15.42
N ALA A 198 5.35 10.11 -14.14
CA ALA A 198 4.32 9.56 -13.26
C ALA A 198 2.88 9.93 -13.65
N GLU A 199 2.72 10.91 -14.55
CA GLU A 199 1.42 11.36 -15.06
C GLU A 199 1.05 10.75 -16.41
N VAL A 200 1.83 9.78 -16.88
CA VAL A 200 1.65 9.08 -18.15
C VAL A 200 1.23 7.63 -17.90
N GLU A 201 0.17 7.22 -18.59
CA GLU A 201 -0.31 5.83 -18.61
C GLU A 201 -0.25 5.31 -20.04
N TYR A 202 -0.16 4.00 -20.21
CA TYR A 202 -0.05 3.38 -21.52
C TYR A 202 -1.30 2.58 -21.86
N TYR A 203 -1.84 2.83 -23.05
CA TYR A 203 -3.00 2.12 -23.59
C TYR A 203 -2.73 1.70 -25.02
N ASP A 204 -3.35 0.61 -25.44
CA ASP A 204 -3.26 0.15 -26.83
C ASP A 204 -3.94 1.15 -27.76
N LYS A 205 -3.21 1.54 -28.79
CA LYS A 205 -3.67 2.44 -29.85
C LYS A 205 -3.34 1.88 -31.21
N THR A 206 -4.25 2.07 -32.17
CA THR A 206 -3.99 1.78 -33.59
C THR A 206 -3.48 3.03 -34.27
N SER A 207 -2.28 2.93 -34.84
CA SER A 207 -1.62 4.04 -35.57
C SER A 207 -1.26 3.59 -36.99
N PRO A 208 -1.14 4.52 -37.94
CA PRO A 208 -0.56 4.19 -39.25
C PRO A 208 0.94 3.93 -39.09
N SER A 209 1.42 2.90 -39.73
CA SER A 209 2.83 2.55 -39.85
C SER A 209 3.21 2.72 -41.31
N ILE A 210 4.23 3.53 -41.59
CA ILE A 210 4.62 3.89 -42.94
C ILE A 210 6.11 3.69 -43.22
N ASP A 211 6.43 3.29 -44.46
CA ASP A 211 7.76 3.24 -45.01
C ASP A 211 7.91 4.36 -46.03
N VAL A 212 8.86 5.23 -45.85
CA VAL A 212 9.05 6.48 -46.61
C VAL A 212 10.44 6.55 -47.23
N ALA A 213 10.49 6.84 -48.54
CA ALA A 213 11.75 7.03 -49.26
C ALA A 213 12.20 8.50 -49.27
N PHE A 214 13.42 8.73 -48.76
CA PHE A 214 14.11 10.01 -48.83
C PHE A 214 15.14 9.94 -49.94
N GLN A 215 14.89 10.63 -51.05
CA GLN A 215 15.76 10.56 -52.23
C GLN A 215 17.13 11.18 -51.97
N ALA A 216 18.19 10.52 -52.38
CA ALA A 216 19.54 11.01 -52.26
C ALA A 216 19.78 12.26 -53.13
N VAL A 217 20.48 13.25 -52.56
CA VAL A 217 20.87 14.48 -53.26
C VAL A 217 21.99 14.19 -54.26
N ASP A 218 23.02 13.44 -53.82
CA ASP A 218 24.15 13.01 -54.63
C ASP A 218 24.12 11.53 -54.91
N GLN A 219 23.50 11.16 -56.02
CA GLN A 219 23.35 9.78 -56.45
C GLN A 219 24.69 9.14 -56.83
N ASP A 220 25.61 9.90 -57.39
CA ASP A 220 26.92 9.41 -57.84
C ASP A 220 27.84 9.11 -56.64
N ALA A 221 27.80 9.93 -55.62
CA ALA A 221 28.50 9.66 -54.37
C ALA A 221 28.08 8.34 -53.76
N LEU A 222 26.74 8.03 -53.72
CA LEU A 222 26.23 6.77 -53.22
C LEU A 222 26.62 5.55 -54.09
N LYS A 223 26.54 5.67 -55.39
CA LYS A 223 27.04 4.65 -56.33
C LYS A 223 28.49 4.30 -56.04
N ALA A 224 29.34 5.30 -55.89
CA ALA A 224 30.73 5.12 -55.54
C ALA A 224 30.93 4.45 -54.17
N LYS A 225 30.20 4.84 -53.15
CA LYS A 225 30.24 4.22 -51.81
C LYS A 225 29.85 2.74 -51.82
N PHE A 226 28.82 2.37 -52.57
CA PHE A 226 28.38 0.98 -52.69
C PHE A 226 29.17 0.18 -53.73
N GLY A 227 30.07 0.81 -54.49
CA GLY A 227 30.88 0.16 -55.53
C GLY A 227 30.05 -0.32 -56.71
N VAL A 228 28.97 0.40 -57.08
CA VAL A 228 28.07 0.07 -58.14
C VAL A 228 28.07 1.18 -59.20
N SER A 229 27.92 0.79 -60.50
CA SER A 229 27.88 1.73 -61.64
C SER A 229 26.48 1.87 -62.20
N ASN A 230 25.70 0.80 -62.21
CA ASN A 230 24.38 0.75 -62.81
C ASN A 230 23.29 0.59 -61.76
N VAL A 231 22.49 1.65 -61.61
CA VAL A 231 21.26 1.68 -60.79
C VAL A 231 20.13 2.16 -61.67
N ASN A 232 19.00 1.48 -61.62
CA ASN A 232 17.81 1.84 -62.35
C ASN A 232 16.93 2.75 -61.49
N GLY A 233 16.86 4.00 -61.87
CA GLY A 233 16.07 5.02 -61.15
C GLY A 233 16.75 5.69 -59.94
N PRO A 234 16.04 6.49 -59.17
CA PRO A 234 16.63 7.20 -58.05
C PRO A 234 16.99 6.29 -56.91
N ILE A 235 18.01 6.71 -56.13
CA ILE A 235 18.45 6.06 -54.89
C ILE A 235 17.81 6.81 -53.72
N SER A 236 17.19 6.07 -52.83
CA SER A 236 16.56 6.63 -51.61
C SER A 236 16.93 5.86 -50.36
N LEU A 237 17.05 6.54 -49.25
CA LEU A 237 17.13 5.93 -47.93
C LEU A 237 15.71 5.79 -47.37
N VAL A 238 15.36 4.61 -46.91
CA VAL A 238 13.99 4.31 -46.44
C VAL A 238 13.92 4.38 -44.92
N ILE A 239 13.02 5.21 -44.42
CA ILE A 239 12.71 5.28 -42.99
C ILE A 239 11.35 4.60 -42.73
N TRP A 240 11.16 4.23 -41.47
CA TRP A 240 9.92 3.69 -40.96
C TRP A 240 9.46 4.50 -39.74
N THR A 241 8.16 4.82 -39.67
CA THR A 241 7.58 5.54 -38.52
C THR A 241 6.12 5.17 -38.30
N THR A 242 5.70 5.22 -37.03
CA THR A 242 4.30 5.12 -36.61
C THR A 242 3.67 6.48 -36.27
N THR A 243 4.45 7.56 -36.42
CA THR A 243 4.01 8.93 -36.16
C THR A 243 4.26 9.83 -37.40
N PRO A 244 3.49 9.67 -38.50
CA PRO A 244 3.65 10.47 -39.72
C PRO A 244 3.60 11.97 -39.45
N TRP A 245 2.86 12.42 -38.45
CA TRP A 245 2.70 13.81 -38.08
C TRP A 245 3.99 14.50 -37.65
N THR A 246 5.06 13.75 -37.28
CA THR A 246 6.36 14.32 -36.91
C THR A 246 7.26 14.63 -38.11
N LEU A 247 6.91 14.18 -39.31
CA LEU A 247 7.71 14.40 -40.50
C LEU A 247 7.96 15.88 -40.84
N PRO A 248 7.00 16.81 -40.64
CA PRO A 248 7.28 18.23 -40.85
C PRO A 248 8.44 18.79 -40.03
N ALA A 249 8.73 18.20 -38.87
CA ALA A 249 9.84 18.56 -37.98
C ALA A 249 11.12 17.75 -38.21
N ASN A 250 11.16 16.89 -39.23
CA ASN A 250 12.33 16.09 -39.55
C ASN A 250 13.56 16.96 -39.83
N CYS A 251 14.70 16.64 -39.19
CA CYS A 251 15.97 17.34 -39.32
C CYS A 251 17.11 16.46 -39.80
N ALA A 252 16.97 15.14 -39.70
CA ALA A 252 17.99 14.16 -40.05
C ALA A 252 17.40 12.74 -40.16
N ILE A 253 18.22 11.82 -40.64
CA ILE A 253 17.94 10.38 -40.62
C ILE A 253 19.05 9.72 -39.81
N SER A 254 18.71 9.06 -38.71
CA SER A 254 19.66 8.33 -37.88
C SER A 254 19.87 6.91 -38.37
N ILE A 255 21.11 6.50 -38.49
CA ILE A 255 21.55 5.13 -38.87
C ILE A 255 22.58 4.63 -37.88
N ALA A 256 22.73 3.31 -37.75
CA ALA A 256 23.73 2.75 -36.86
C ALA A 256 25.09 2.64 -37.55
N PRO A 257 26.19 3.07 -36.92
CA PRO A 257 27.51 3.07 -37.56
C PRO A 257 28.02 1.65 -37.92
N ASP A 258 27.69 0.66 -37.10
CA ASP A 258 28.21 -0.70 -37.20
C ASP A 258 27.30 -1.65 -37.99
N PHE A 259 26.10 -1.22 -38.39
CA PHE A 259 25.22 -2.03 -39.19
C PHE A 259 25.66 -2.05 -40.67
N ASP A 260 25.39 -3.17 -41.31
CA ASP A 260 25.52 -3.27 -42.77
C ASP A 260 24.26 -2.75 -43.42
N TYR A 261 24.41 -1.78 -44.31
CA TYR A 261 23.30 -1.19 -45.10
C TYR A 261 23.41 -1.69 -46.54
N ALA A 262 22.33 -2.19 -47.05
CA ALA A 262 22.24 -2.73 -48.40
C ALA A 262 21.61 -1.72 -49.37
N LEU A 263 22.16 -1.61 -50.57
CA LEU A 263 21.49 -0.95 -51.70
C LEU A 263 20.71 -2.02 -52.44
N VAL A 264 19.40 -1.90 -52.44
CA VAL A 264 18.48 -2.88 -53.01
C VAL A 264 17.79 -2.33 -54.24
N GLN A 265 18.02 -2.94 -55.37
CA GLN A 265 17.28 -2.59 -56.62
C GLN A 265 15.87 -3.22 -56.60
N ILE A 266 14.89 -2.38 -56.77
CA ILE A 266 13.51 -2.77 -56.96
C ILE A 266 13.00 -2.17 -58.27
N ASP A 267 11.73 -2.39 -58.66
CA ASP A 267 11.22 -1.84 -59.90
C ASP A 267 11.24 -0.30 -59.89
N GLY A 268 12.02 0.29 -60.82
CA GLY A 268 12.11 1.70 -61.07
C GLY A 268 12.89 2.54 -60.02
N GLN A 269 13.45 1.96 -58.95
CA GLN A 269 14.26 2.65 -57.98
C GLN A 269 15.17 1.71 -57.16
N ALA A 270 16.15 2.27 -56.53
CA ALA A 270 16.97 1.59 -55.57
C ALA A 270 16.79 2.15 -54.18
N VAL A 271 16.73 1.31 -53.18
CA VAL A 271 16.49 1.71 -51.76
C VAL A 271 17.60 1.23 -50.84
N ILE A 272 17.96 2.04 -49.88
CA ILE A 272 18.97 1.76 -48.84
C ILE A 272 18.25 1.42 -47.57
N LEU A 273 18.55 0.29 -46.95
CA LEU A 273 18.05 -0.12 -45.64
C LEU A 273 19.05 -1.12 -45.00
N ALA A 274 18.87 -1.40 -43.73
CA ALA A 274 19.73 -2.37 -43.04
C ALA A 274 19.64 -3.74 -43.72
N LYS A 275 20.78 -4.33 -43.99
CA LYS A 275 20.89 -5.63 -44.71
C LYS A 275 20.08 -6.73 -44.02
N ASP A 276 20.11 -6.79 -42.70
CA ASP A 276 19.40 -7.83 -41.91
C ASP A 276 17.87 -7.67 -41.97
N LEU A 277 17.38 -6.52 -42.40
CA LEU A 277 15.96 -6.21 -42.53
C LEU A 277 15.44 -6.25 -43.96
N VAL A 278 16.26 -6.49 -44.93
CA VAL A 278 15.88 -6.47 -46.35
C VAL A 278 14.71 -7.41 -46.65
N GLU A 279 14.81 -8.68 -46.23
CA GLU A 279 13.76 -9.65 -46.47
C GLU A 279 12.43 -9.26 -45.86
N SER A 280 12.42 -8.87 -44.61
CA SER A 280 11.20 -8.46 -43.87
C SER A 280 10.58 -7.20 -44.46
N VAL A 281 11.38 -6.21 -44.84
CA VAL A 281 10.90 -4.97 -45.45
C VAL A 281 10.35 -5.25 -46.86
N MET A 282 11.01 -6.01 -47.66
CA MET A 282 10.54 -6.38 -49.01
C MET A 282 9.19 -7.13 -48.95
N GLN A 283 9.06 -8.05 -48.03
CA GLN A 283 7.80 -8.74 -47.78
C GLN A 283 6.70 -7.76 -47.38
N ARG A 284 7.00 -6.84 -46.44
CA ARG A 284 6.04 -5.85 -45.96
C ARG A 284 5.54 -4.91 -47.06
N ILE A 285 6.45 -4.44 -47.90
CA ILE A 285 6.09 -3.52 -49.01
C ILE A 285 5.58 -4.25 -50.24
N GLY A 286 5.49 -5.56 -50.20
CA GLY A 286 4.94 -6.37 -51.29
C GLY A 286 5.85 -6.53 -52.52
N VAL A 287 7.17 -6.44 -52.33
CA VAL A 287 8.18 -6.63 -53.40
C VAL A 287 8.77 -8.04 -53.29
N THR A 288 8.61 -8.81 -54.38
CA THR A 288 9.13 -10.18 -54.45
C THR A 288 10.38 -10.26 -55.33
N ASP A 289 10.55 -9.36 -56.28
CA ASP A 289 11.67 -9.28 -57.19
C ASP A 289 12.58 -8.09 -56.82
N TYR A 290 13.69 -8.42 -56.15
CA TYR A 290 14.69 -7.44 -55.72
C TYR A 290 16.10 -8.03 -55.81
N THR A 291 17.10 -7.15 -55.96
CA THR A 291 18.52 -7.53 -55.99
C THR A 291 19.32 -6.62 -55.09
N ILE A 292 20.13 -7.19 -54.20
CA ILE A 292 21.10 -6.44 -53.40
C ILE A 292 22.29 -6.12 -54.29
N LEU A 293 22.52 -4.85 -54.59
CA LEU A 293 23.57 -4.37 -55.47
C LEU A 293 24.90 -4.20 -54.74
N GLY A 294 24.87 -3.84 -53.49
CA GLY A 294 26.04 -3.62 -52.68
C GLY A 294 25.72 -3.42 -51.20
N THR A 295 26.72 -3.44 -50.37
CA THR A 295 26.61 -3.29 -48.93
C THR A 295 27.72 -2.38 -48.39
N VAL A 296 27.41 -1.48 -47.49
CA VAL A 296 28.39 -0.63 -46.78
C VAL A 296 28.05 -0.54 -45.29
N LYS A 297 29.02 -0.19 -44.48
CA LYS A 297 28.76 0.13 -43.07
C LYS A 297 28.04 1.49 -42.95
N GLY A 298 27.18 1.59 -41.96
CA GLY A 298 26.45 2.86 -41.70
C GLY A 298 27.37 4.06 -41.52
N ALA A 299 28.54 3.86 -40.89
CA ALA A 299 29.54 4.92 -40.74
C ALA A 299 29.98 5.58 -42.06
N GLU A 300 29.97 4.82 -43.18
CA GLU A 300 30.31 5.37 -44.49
C GLU A 300 29.24 6.25 -45.13
N LEU A 301 28.03 6.22 -44.63
CA LEU A 301 26.91 7.05 -45.07
C LEU A 301 26.75 8.35 -44.29
N GLU A 302 27.58 8.58 -43.24
CA GLU A 302 27.52 9.75 -42.39
C GLU A 302 27.60 11.04 -43.22
N LEU A 303 26.72 12.01 -42.90
CA LEU A 303 26.59 13.33 -43.51
C LEU A 303 26.20 13.37 -44.98
N LEU A 304 25.94 12.24 -45.61
CA LEU A 304 25.27 12.23 -46.90
C LEU A 304 23.86 12.81 -46.78
N ARG A 305 23.46 13.55 -47.80
CA ARG A 305 22.19 14.29 -47.74
C ARG A 305 21.10 13.66 -48.55
N PHE A 306 19.89 13.79 -48.01
CA PHE A 306 18.69 13.26 -48.62
C PHE A 306 17.61 14.33 -48.64
N THR A 307 16.81 14.40 -49.69
CA THR A 307 15.75 15.40 -49.85
C THR A 307 14.53 14.99 -49.05
N HIS A 308 14.04 15.90 -48.21
CA HIS A 308 12.79 15.70 -47.51
C HIS A 308 11.65 15.59 -48.52
N PRO A 309 10.75 14.60 -48.38
CA PRO A 309 9.74 14.28 -49.42
C PRO A 309 8.78 15.41 -49.80
N PHE A 310 8.48 16.34 -48.86
CA PHE A 310 7.52 17.43 -49.16
C PHE A 310 7.89 18.80 -48.53
N MET A 311 8.88 18.89 -47.65
CA MET A 311 9.19 20.16 -47.00
C MET A 311 10.15 21.09 -47.79
N GLY A 312 10.77 20.59 -48.87
CA GLY A 312 11.63 21.40 -49.74
C GLY A 312 13.03 21.71 -49.26
N PHE A 313 13.55 20.93 -48.29
CA PHE A 313 14.93 21.03 -47.80
C PHE A 313 15.59 19.66 -47.76
N ASP A 314 16.90 19.62 -47.61
CA ASP A 314 17.71 18.41 -47.52
C ASP A 314 18.12 18.13 -46.09
N VAL A 315 18.20 16.85 -45.68
CA VAL A 315 18.59 16.42 -44.35
C VAL A 315 19.77 15.45 -44.41
N PRO A 316 20.69 15.48 -43.42
CA PRO A 316 21.84 14.58 -43.37
C PRO A 316 21.46 13.22 -42.79
N ALA A 317 22.19 12.15 -43.18
CA ALA A 317 22.30 10.93 -42.43
C ALA A 317 23.26 11.14 -41.27
N ILE A 318 22.86 10.73 -40.06
CA ILE A 318 23.66 10.88 -38.84
C ILE A 318 23.81 9.54 -38.14
N LEU A 319 24.84 9.36 -37.31
CA LEU A 319 25.12 8.12 -36.61
C LEU A 319 24.51 8.15 -35.20
N GLY A 320 23.65 7.16 -34.90
CA GLY A 320 22.98 7.03 -33.62
C GLY A 320 22.97 5.60 -33.09
N ASP A 321 23.37 5.42 -31.82
CA ASP A 321 23.42 4.12 -31.16
C ASP A 321 22.01 3.59 -30.76
N HIS A 322 20.99 4.44 -30.83
CA HIS A 322 19.59 4.10 -30.53
C HIS A 322 18.87 3.36 -31.66
N VAL A 323 19.51 3.25 -32.82
CA VAL A 323 18.94 2.53 -33.97
C VAL A 323 19.06 1.02 -33.75
N THR A 324 17.93 0.29 -33.90
CA THR A 324 17.85 -1.15 -33.67
C THR A 324 17.42 -1.91 -34.92
N LEU A 325 17.54 -3.23 -34.89
CA LEU A 325 17.08 -4.15 -35.92
C LEU A 325 15.78 -4.89 -35.56
N ASP A 326 15.14 -4.48 -34.46
CA ASP A 326 13.93 -5.17 -33.94
C ASP A 326 12.71 -4.90 -34.82
N ALA A 327 12.67 -3.74 -35.47
CA ALA A 327 11.58 -3.32 -36.36
C ALA A 327 12.08 -2.25 -37.33
N GLY A 328 11.25 -1.94 -38.32
CA GLY A 328 11.48 -0.85 -39.26
C GLY A 328 12.45 -1.20 -40.37
N THR A 329 13.38 -0.29 -40.69
CA THR A 329 14.30 -0.35 -41.82
C THR A 329 15.76 -0.20 -41.44
N GLY A 330 16.08 0.02 -40.16
CA GLY A 330 17.43 0.38 -39.70
C GLY A 330 17.81 1.82 -39.95
N ALA A 331 16.88 2.65 -40.45
CA ALA A 331 17.00 4.09 -40.55
C ALA A 331 15.82 4.77 -39.86
N VAL A 332 16.14 5.67 -38.95
CA VAL A 332 15.14 6.33 -38.08
C VAL A 332 15.02 7.80 -38.49
N HIS A 333 13.85 8.21 -38.87
CA HIS A 333 13.49 9.61 -39.02
C HIS A 333 13.72 10.33 -37.69
N THR A 334 14.45 11.45 -37.74
CA THR A 334 14.89 12.17 -36.54
C THR A 334 14.28 13.58 -36.48
N ALA A 335 13.45 13.79 -35.45
CA ALA A 335 12.82 15.09 -35.13
C ALA A 335 13.14 15.44 -33.67
N PRO A 336 14.21 16.25 -33.42
CA PRO A 336 14.67 16.55 -32.06
C PRO A 336 13.64 17.19 -31.13
N GLY A 337 12.63 17.87 -31.70
CA GLY A 337 11.53 18.45 -30.93
C GLY A 337 10.45 17.47 -30.48
N HIS A 338 10.44 16.24 -30.99
CA HIS A 338 9.37 15.27 -30.79
C HIS A 338 9.83 13.89 -30.30
N GLY A 339 11.08 13.78 -29.85
CA GLY A 339 11.59 12.54 -29.29
C GLY A 339 12.83 12.74 -28.41
N PRO A 340 12.93 12.09 -27.24
CA PRO A 340 14.10 12.22 -26.37
C PRO A 340 15.39 11.73 -27.01
N ASP A 341 15.39 10.58 -27.66
CA ASP A 341 16.56 10.02 -28.36
C ASP A 341 16.97 10.93 -29.52
N ASP A 342 15.99 11.43 -30.27
CA ASP A 342 16.21 12.37 -31.37
C ASP A 342 16.83 13.68 -30.88
N TYR A 343 16.41 14.15 -29.70
CA TYR A 343 16.99 15.35 -29.08
C TYR A 343 18.46 15.13 -28.71
N VAL A 344 18.78 14.00 -28.06
CA VAL A 344 20.15 13.69 -27.64
C VAL A 344 21.09 13.61 -28.84
N ILE A 345 20.71 12.88 -29.89
CA ILE A 345 21.52 12.78 -31.09
C ILE A 345 21.58 14.11 -31.85
N GLY A 346 20.47 14.86 -31.83
CA GLY A 346 20.41 16.19 -32.43
C GLY A 346 21.38 17.16 -31.78
N GLN A 347 21.54 17.13 -30.47
CA GLN A 347 22.53 17.97 -29.76
C GLN A 347 23.98 17.63 -30.19
N LYS A 348 24.28 16.33 -30.34
CA LYS A 348 25.60 15.87 -30.80
C LYS A 348 25.97 16.41 -32.18
N TYR A 349 25.01 16.54 -33.07
CA TYR A 349 25.22 17.05 -34.45
C TYR A 349 24.87 18.53 -34.62
N GLY A 350 24.47 19.23 -33.54
CA GLY A 350 24.10 20.65 -33.63
C GLY A 350 22.84 20.91 -34.43
N LEU A 351 21.89 19.97 -34.43
CA LEU A 351 20.63 20.11 -35.16
C LEU A 351 19.67 21.06 -34.43
N GLU A 352 18.83 21.72 -35.20
CA GLU A 352 17.74 22.55 -34.67
C GLU A 352 16.71 21.68 -33.95
N THR A 353 16.27 22.16 -32.79
CA THR A 353 15.14 21.53 -32.07
C THR A 353 13.82 22.17 -32.53
N ALA A 354 13.42 21.88 -33.75
CA ALA A 354 12.21 22.45 -34.33
C ALA A 354 10.96 21.94 -33.64
N ASN A 355 10.04 22.84 -33.30
CA ASN A 355 8.73 22.50 -32.76
C ASN A 355 7.62 23.26 -33.52
N PRO A 356 7.09 22.69 -34.59
CA PRO A 356 6.00 23.30 -35.36
C PRO A 356 4.61 23.12 -34.74
N VAL A 357 4.50 22.50 -33.57
CA VAL A 357 3.23 22.16 -32.94
C VAL A 357 2.96 23.08 -31.75
N GLY A 358 1.78 23.69 -31.73
CA GLY A 358 1.32 24.55 -30.65
C GLY A 358 0.87 23.80 -29.40
N PRO A 359 0.56 24.53 -28.31
CA PRO A 359 0.13 23.94 -27.05
C PRO A 359 -1.12 23.07 -27.13
N ASP A 360 -2.01 23.37 -28.06
CA ASP A 360 -3.27 22.61 -28.30
C ASP A 360 -3.11 21.44 -29.27
N GLY A 361 -1.87 21.15 -29.68
CA GLY A 361 -1.57 20.05 -30.60
C GLY A 361 -1.84 20.38 -32.07
N THR A 362 -2.08 21.63 -32.41
CA THR A 362 -2.24 22.05 -33.79
C THR A 362 -0.95 22.60 -34.38
N TYR A 363 -0.73 22.39 -35.68
CA TYR A 363 0.42 22.98 -36.36
C TYR A 363 0.35 24.51 -36.38
N LEU A 364 1.49 25.13 -36.10
CA LEU A 364 1.65 26.58 -36.17
C LEU A 364 1.54 27.07 -37.63
N PRO A 365 1.05 28.32 -37.84
CA PRO A 365 1.03 28.91 -39.16
C PRO A 365 2.44 28.96 -39.80
N GLY A 366 2.53 28.65 -41.08
CA GLY A 366 3.79 28.60 -41.82
C GLY A 366 4.53 27.26 -41.77
N THR A 367 3.95 26.22 -41.15
CA THR A 367 4.53 24.87 -41.13
C THR A 367 4.43 24.23 -42.50
N TYR A 368 3.20 24.05 -42.98
CA TYR A 368 2.92 23.57 -44.31
C TYR A 368 1.46 23.92 -44.69
N PRO A 369 1.14 24.32 -45.93
CA PRO A 369 -0.17 24.89 -46.26
C PRO A 369 -1.38 24.01 -45.88
N THR A 370 -1.29 22.70 -46.09
CA THR A 370 -2.40 21.78 -45.79
C THR A 370 -2.39 21.28 -44.34
N LEU A 371 -1.35 21.58 -43.54
CA LEU A 371 -1.19 21.18 -42.15
C LEU A 371 -1.44 22.32 -41.15
N ASP A 372 -1.24 23.58 -41.57
CA ASP A 372 -1.42 24.73 -40.69
C ASP A 372 -2.80 24.72 -40.01
N GLY A 373 -2.81 24.77 -38.68
CA GLY A 373 -4.03 24.74 -37.87
C GLY A 373 -4.65 23.34 -37.69
N VAL A 374 -4.06 22.30 -38.27
CA VAL A 374 -4.58 20.92 -38.15
C VAL A 374 -4.03 20.26 -36.87
N ASN A 375 -4.88 19.55 -36.14
CA ASN A 375 -4.46 18.77 -34.99
C ASN A 375 -3.61 17.57 -35.43
N VAL A 376 -2.49 17.34 -34.76
CA VAL A 376 -1.49 16.30 -35.10
C VAL A 376 -2.08 14.90 -35.21
N PHE A 377 -3.09 14.55 -34.41
CA PHE A 377 -3.73 13.24 -34.48
C PHE A 377 -4.62 13.07 -35.72
N LYS A 378 -5.06 14.16 -36.32
CA LYS A 378 -5.78 14.17 -37.61
C LYS A 378 -4.82 14.36 -38.79
N ALA A 379 -3.61 14.78 -38.55
CA ALA A 379 -2.64 15.08 -39.59
C ALA A 379 -2.03 13.83 -40.22
N ASN A 380 -2.07 12.68 -39.57
CA ASN A 380 -1.48 11.45 -40.11
C ASN A 380 -1.99 11.11 -41.49
N ASP A 381 -3.32 11.17 -41.72
CA ASP A 381 -3.93 10.87 -43.01
C ASP A 381 -3.51 11.90 -44.09
N ILE A 382 -3.38 13.17 -43.69
CA ILE A 382 -2.94 14.24 -44.62
C ILE A 382 -1.49 14.02 -45.04
N VAL A 383 -0.61 13.68 -44.09
CA VAL A 383 0.80 13.41 -44.37
C VAL A 383 0.97 12.18 -45.26
N VAL A 384 0.20 11.10 -44.97
CA VAL A 384 0.21 9.91 -45.81
C VAL A 384 -0.22 10.24 -47.24
N ALA A 385 -1.27 11.05 -47.43
CA ALA A 385 -1.71 11.48 -48.74
C ALA A 385 -0.66 12.36 -49.47
N LEU A 386 0.04 13.27 -48.75
CA LEU A 386 1.16 14.06 -49.28
C LEU A 386 2.31 13.19 -49.75
N LEU A 387 2.69 12.19 -48.98
CA LEU A 387 3.76 11.26 -49.32
C LEU A 387 3.40 10.43 -50.54
N GLN A 388 2.15 10.03 -50.65
CA GLN A 388 1.65 9.29 -51.81
C GLN A 388 1.67 10.17 -53.07
N GLU A 389 1.21 11.42 -52.96
CA GLU A 389 1.24 12.38 -54.06
C GLU A 389 2.66 12.64 -54.56
N LYS A 390 3.63 12.72 -53.62
CA LYS A 390 5.06 12.96 -53.93
C LYS A 390 5.81 11.68 -54.40
N GLY A 391 5.15 10.54 -54.40
CA GLY A 391 5.77 9.26 -54.76
C GLY A 391 6.78 8.73 -53.77
N ALA A 392 6.76 9.21 -52.53
CA ALA A 392 7.70 8.85 -51.48
C ALA A 392 7.19 7.73 -50.53
N LEU A 393 5.89 7.45 -50.55
CA LEU A 393 5.29 6.41 -49.70
C LEU A 393 5.50 5.05 -50.35
N LEU A 394 6.22 4.14 -49.71
CA LEU A 394 6.43 2.78 -50.16
C LEU A 394 5.35 1.83 -49.65
N HIS A 395 4.92 2.03 -48.42
CA HIS A 395 3.91 1.19 -47.75
C HIS A 395 3.22 1.93 -46.62
N VAL A 396 1.95 1.56 -46.40
CA VAL A 396 1.18 2.00 -45.24
C VAL A 396 0.30 0.87 -44.73
N GLU A 397 0.31 0.62 -43.46
CA GLU A 397 -0.56 -0.33 -42.77
C GLU A 397 -0.98 0.22 -41.40
N LYS A 398 -1.98 -0.41 -40.79
CA LYS A 398 -2.41 -0.08 -39.43
C LYS A 398 -1.72 -1.02 -38.46
N MET A 399 -1.15 -0.46 -37.40
CA MET A 399 -0.45 -1.19 -36.37
C MET A 399 -1.02 -0.85 -34.99
N GLN A 400 -1.27 -1.88 -34.19
CA GLN A 400 -1.66 -1.72 -32.79
C GLN A 400 -0.39 -1.76 -31.93
N HIS A 401 -0.24 -0.77 -31.06
CA HIS A 401 0.89 -0.67 -30.17
C HIS A 401 0.52 0.07 -28.87
N SER A 402 1.33 -0.11 -27.82
CA SER A 402 1.20 0.63 -26.58
C SER A 402 1.57 2.10 -26.81
N TYR A 403 0.70 3.00 -26.38
CA TYR A 403 0.87 4.44 -26.61
C TYR A 403 0.69 5.25 -25.33
N PRO A 404 1.55 6.26 -25.05
CA PRO A 404 1.44 7.10 -23.87
C PRO A 404 0.20 7.99 -23.91
N CYS A 405 -0.54 7.98 -22.82
CA CYS A 405 -1.76 8.78 -22.64
C CYS A 405 -1.70 9.59 -21.35
N CYS A 406 -2.41 10.71 -21.33
CA CYS A 406 -2.57 11.50 -20.12
C CYS A 406 -3.32 10.72 -19.05
N TRP A 407 -2.78 10.67 -17.86
CA TRP A 407 -3.37 9.94 -16.74
C TRP A 407 -4.79 10.39 -16.36
N ARG A 408 -5.15 11.62 -16.68
CA ARG A 408 -6.47 12.21 -16.36
C ARG A 408 -7.44 12.22 -17.51
N HIS A 409 -7.02 12.70 -18.68
CA HIS A 409 -7.87 12.73 -19.86
C HIS A 409 -8.00 11.37 -20.54
N LYS A 410 -7.07 10.44 -20.28
CA LYS A 410 -6.98 9.13 -20.93
C LYS A 410 -6.82 9.22 -22.46
N THR A 411 -6.40 10.39 -22.94
CA THR A 411 -6.17 10.68 -24.35
C THR A 411 -4.69 10.62 -24.68
N PRO A 412 -4.34 10.29 -25.93
CA PRO A 412 -2.95 10.25 -26.39
C PRO A 412 -2.22 11.58 -26.17
N ILE A 413 -0.96 11.48 -25.76
CA ILE A 413 -0.06 12.62 -25.60
C ILE A 413 0.99 12.65 -26.70
N ILE A 414 1.77 13.72 -26.74
CA ILE A 414 2.89 13.88 -27.67
C ILE A 414 4.15 14.25 -26.91
N PHE A 415 5.30 14.10 -27.55
CA PHE A 415 6.51 14.80 -27.14
C PHE A 415 6.53 16.16 -27.80
N ARG A 416 6.81 17.20 -27.03
CA ARG A 416 6.86 18.58 -27.51
C ARG A 416 8.00 19.33 -26.84
N ALA A 417 8.95 19.84 -27.62
CA ALA A 417 10.02 20.71 -27.12
C ALA A 417 9.46 22.11 -26.83
N THR A 418 9.50 22.51 -25.59
CA THR A 418 9.04 23.83 -25.15
C THR A 418 9.95 24.27 -23.99
N PRO A 419 10.17 25.60 -23.81
CA PRO A 419 10.94 26.09 -22.67
C PRO A 419 10.28 25.67 -21.35
N GLN A 420 11.01 24.92 -20.55
CA GLN A 420 10.54 24.40 -19.26
C GLN A 420 11.66 24.51 -18.22
N TRP A 421 11.29 24.36 -16.96
CA TRP A 421 12.21 24.31 -15.84
C TRP A 421 12.40 22.87 -15.37
N PHE A 422 13.68 22.49 -15.18
CA PHE A 422 14.07 21.13 -14.84
C PHE A 422 14.92 21.08 -13.58
N VAL A 423 14.72 20.06 -12.77
CA VAL A 423 15.69 19.62 -11.78
C VAL A 423 16.64 18.65 -12.47
N SER A 424 17.92 19.02 -12.54
CA SER A 424 18.93 18.19 -13.19
C SER A 424 19.27 16.96 -12.33
N MET A 425 19.32 15.80 -12.95
CA MET A 425 19.72 14.56 -12.28
C MET A 425 21.24 14.46 -12.10
N ASP A 426 22.02 15.02 -13.01
CA ASP A 426 23.47 14.77 -13.07
C ASP A 426 24.35 16.00 -12.79
N GLN A 427 23.87 17.20 -13.07
CA GLN A 427 24.68 18.42 -13.01
C GLN A 427 25.34 18.68 -11.65
N LYS A 428 24.65 18.37 -10.55
CA LYS A 428 25.14 18.48 -9.16
C LYS A 428 25.16 17.14 -8.43
N GLY A 429 25.18 16.02 -9.16
CA GLY A 429 25.30 14.68 -8.59
C GLY A 429 24.04 14.16 -7.89
N LEU A 430 22.87 14.70 -8.20
CA LEU A 430 21.60 14.30 -7.56
C LEU A 430 21.31 12.81 -7.74
N ARG A 431 21.48 12.27 -8.94
CA ARG A 431 21.31 10.84 -9.24
C ARG A 431 22.21 9.95 -8.38
N ALA A 432 23.51 10.24 -8.38
CA ALA A 432 24.52 9.47 -7.62
C ALA A 432 24.24 9.52 -6.12
N GLN A 433 23.91 10.68 -5.58
CA GLN A 433 23.59 10.85 -4.17
C GLN A 433 22.29 10.12 -3.79
N SER A 434 21.27 10.18 -4.65
CA SER A 434 20.00 9.48 -4.43
C SER A 434 20.18 7.97 -4.42
N LEU A 435 20.97 7.42 -5.35
CA LEU A 435 21.28 5.99 -5.37
C LEU A 435 22.05 5.55 -4.11
N LYS A 436 22.93 6.38 -3.59
CA LYS A 436 23.62 6.14 -2.32
C LYS A 436 22.64 6.13 -1.14
N GLU A 437 21.75 7.11 -1.08
CA GLU A 437 20.77 7.24 0.01
C GLU A 437 19.77 6.08 0.05
N ILE A 438 19.34 5.56 -1.11
CA ILE A 438 18.45 4.40 -1.21
C ILE A 438 19.00 3.19 -0.44
N LYS A 439 20.32 2.98 -0.47
CA LYS A 439 20.98 1.85 0.23
C LYS A 439 20.92 1.95 1.75
N GLY A 440 20.77 3.15 2.29
CA GLY A 440 20.63 3.41 3.72
C GLY A 440 19.18 3.29 4.23
N VAL A 441 18.21 3.09 3.36
CA VAL A 441 16.78 2.96 3.69
C VAL A 441 16.41 1.48 3.78
N GLN A 442 15.59 1.13 4.77
CA GLN A 442 15.01 -0.21 4.87
C GLN A 442 13.75 -0.29 4.00
N TRP A 443 13.79 -1.15 2.99
CA TRP A 443 12.67 -1.39 2.08
C TRP A 443 11.91 -2.65 2.48
N ILE A 444 10.60 -2.53 2.63
CA ILE A 444 9.71 -3.62 3.07
C ILE A 444 8.52 -3.68 2.08
N PRO A 445 8.39 -4.73 1.25
CA PRO A 445 9.38 -5.79 1.00
C PRO A 445 10.69 -5.29 0.40
N ASP A 446 11.74 -6.10 0.52
CA ASP A 446 13.11 -5.76 0.10
C ASP A 446 13.28 -5.52 -1.41
N TRP A 447 12.42 -6.12 -2.25
CA TRP A 447 12.41 -5.88 -3.70
C TRP A 447 12.15 -4.39 -4.08
N GLY A 448 11.58 -3.61 -3.17
CA GLY A 448 11.36 -2.18 -3.37
C GLY A 448 12.64 -1.41 -3.61
N GLN A 449 13.76 -1.83 -3.01
CA GLN A 449 15.07 -1.22 -3.23
C GLN A 449 15.52 -1.32 -4.70
N ALA A 450 15.52 -2.53 -5.26
CA ALA A 450 15.93 -2.74 -6.65
C ALA A 450 15.04 -1.98 -7.62
N ARG A 451 13.74 -1.91 -7.32
CA ARG A 451 12.76 -1.20 -8.15
C ARG A 451 13.05 0.30 -8.20
N ILE A 452 13.22 0.96 -7.05
CA ILE A 452 13.49 2.39 -7.02
C ILE A 452 14.91 2.72 -7.55
N GLU A 453 15.89 1.87 -7.28
CA GLU A 453 17.25 2.02 -7.84
C GLU A 453 17.22 2.05 -9.37
N SER A 454 16.51 1.11 -9.99
CA SER A 454 16.35 1.07 -11.45
C SER A 454 15.66 2.33 -11.97
N MET A 455 14.60 2.78 -11.29
CA MET A 455 13.87 4.00 -11.68
C MET A 455 14.73 5.25 -11.57
N VAL A 456 15.53 5.40 -10.52
CA VAL A 456 16.43 6.55 -10.34
C VAL A 456 17.58 6.52 -11.34
N ALA A 457 18.17 5.34 -11.58
CA ALA A 457 19.28 5.18 -12.51
C ALA A 457 18.93 5.62 -13.94
N ASN A 458 17.69 5.40 -14.35
CA ASN A 458 17.19 5.69 -15.70
C ASN A 458 16.33 6.96 -15.79
N ARG A 459 16.17 7.69 -14.68
CA ARG A 459 15.29 8.85 -14.65
C ARG A 459 15.87 10.00 -15.48
N PRO A 460 15.09 10.59 -16.40
CA PRO A 460 15.47 11.86 -17.06
C PRO A 460 15.41 13.03 -16.07
N ASP A 461 15.95 14.18 -16.46
CA ASP A 461 15.77 15.42 -15.70
C ASP A 461 14.28 15.65 -15.44
N TRP A 462 13.96 16.08 -14.23
CA TRP A 462 12.58 16.26 -13.83
C TRP A 462 12.05 17.62 -14.27
N CYS A 463 11.10 17.63 -15.21
CA CYS A 463 10.37 18.85 -15.59
C CYS A 463 9.38 19.20 -14.47
N ILE A 464 9.67 20.27 -13.73
CA ILE A 464 8.87 20.72 -12.59
C ILE A 464 7.86 21.83 -12.93
N SER A 465 8.00 22.48 -14.08
CA SER A 465 7.10 23.55 -14.51
C SER A 465 5.83 23.00 -15.16
N ARG A 466 4.68 23.62 -14.83
CA ARG A 466 3.36 23.32 -15.40
C ARG A 466 2.65 24.60 -15.81
N GLN A 467 1.86 24.51 -16.85
CA GLN A 467 1.04 25.61 -17.36
C GLN A 467 -0.37 25.48 -16.79
N ARG A 468 -0.49 25.65 -15.46
CA ARG A 468 -1.73 25.47 -14.68
C ARG A 468 -2.17 26.77 -14.02
N THR A 469 -3.45 26.90 -13.77
CA THR A 469 -4.05 28.01 -13.02
C THR A 469 -4.03 27.74 -11.51
N TRP A 470 -4.35 26.49 -11.11
CA TRP A 470 -4.42 26.06 -9.74
C TRP A 470 -3.20 25.22 -9.35
N GLY A 471 -2.20 25.87 -8.81
CA GLY A 471 -0.94 25.27 -8.37
C GLY A 471 -0.04 26.30 -7.72
N VAL A 472 0.98 25.84 -7.03
CA VAL A 472 1.98 26.71 -6.39
C VAL A 472 2.85 27.36 -7.49
N PRO A 473 2.91 28.69 -7.55
CA PRO A 473 3.73 29.37 -8.55
C PRO A 473 5.22 29.16 -8.29
N MET A 474 6.02 29.12 -9.35
CA MET A 474 7.48 28.99 -9.21
C MET A 474 8.11 30.22 -8.56
N SER A 475 7.43 31.36 -8.60
CA SER A 475 7.84 32.60 -7.93
C SER A 475 9.19 33.13 -8.41
N LEU A 476 9.45 33.01 -9.72
CA LEU A 476 10.71 33.40 -10.34
C LEU A 476 10.57 34.66 -11.18
N PHE A 477 11.60 35.48 -11.16
CA PHE A 477 11.80 36.62 -12.08
C PHE A 477 12.95 36.29 -13.02
N VAL A 478 12.73 36.43 -14.31
CA VAL A 478 13.74 36.21 -15.33
C VAL A 478 13.93 37.49 -16.17
N HIS A 479 15.19 37.74 -16.60
CA HIS A 479 15.49 38.84 -17.45
C HIS A 479 14.83 38.71 -18.82
N LYS A 480 14.22 39.76 -19.32
CA LYS A 480 13.47 39.77 -20.60
C LYS A 480 14.31 39.31 -21.80
N ASP A 481 15.59 39.70 -21.85
CA ASP A 481 16.45 39.45 -23.01
C ASP A 481 17.29 38.18 -22.84
N THR A 482 17.89 37.98 -21.66
CA THR A 482 18.81 36.85 -21.38
C THR A 482 18.09 35.59 -20.87
N GLU A 483 16.85 35.76 -20.39
CA GLU A 483 16.07 34.68 -19.71
C GLU A 483 16.75 34.13 -18.46
N GLU A 484 17.78 34.78 -17.95
CA GLU A 484 18.47 34.38 -16.72
C GLU A 484 17.68 34.79 -15.48
N LEU A 485 17.80 33.98 -14.42
CA LEU A 485 17.23 34.29 -13.12
C LEU A 485 17.82 35.61 -12.56
N HIS A 486 16.96 36.37 -11.85
CA HIS A 486 17.42 37.55 -11.13
C HIS A 486 18.55 37.18 -10.15
N PRO A 487 19.62 38.01 -10.01
CA PRO A 487 20.72 37.71 -9.08
C PRO A 487 20.29 37.49 -7.61
N ARG A 488 19.22 38.17 -7.18
CA ARG A 488 18.62 38.02 -5.82
C ARG A 488 17.45 37.07 -5.77
N THR A 489 17.42 36.05 -6.62
CA THR A 489 16.29 35.12 -6.72
C THR A 489 15.89 34.50 -5.35
N LEU A 490 16.84 34.11 -4.53
CA LEU A 490 16.55 33.51 -3.24
C LEU A 490 15.88 34.49 -2.26
N GLU A 491 16.33 35.73 -2.22
CA GLU A 491 15.72 36.80 -1.42
C GLU A 491 14.31 37.13 -1.91
N LEU A 492 14.11 37.18 -3.21
CA LEU A 492 12.82 37.50 -3.83
C LEU A 492 11.81 36.38 -3.59
N MET A 493 12.25 35.13 -3.68
CA MET A 493 11.39 33.97 -3.36
C MET A 493 10.97 33.96 -1.89
N GLU A 494 11.87 34.33 -0.97
CA GLU A 494 11.51 34.43 0.46
C GLU A 494 10.49 35.56 0.70
N GLU A 495 10.65 36.68 0.03
CA GLU A 495 9.67 37.77 0.10
C GLU A 495 8.29 37.35 -0.44
N VAL A 496 8.27 36.64 -1.55
CA VAL A 496 7.03 36.06 -2.09
C VAL A 496 6.42 35.06 -1.11
N ALA A 497 7.24 34.18 -0.52
CA ALA A 497 6.79 33.19 0.46
C ALA A 497 6.13 33.85 1.68
N LYS A 498 6.68 34.95 2.20
CA LYS A 498 6.08 35.72 3.29
C LYS A 498 4.70 36.27 2.93
N ARG A 499 4.54 36.76 1.70
CA ARG A 499 3.24 37.23 1.19
C ARG A 499 2.23 36.09 1.04
N VAL A 500 2.70 34.93 0.57
CA VAL A 500 1.87 33.71 0.43
C VAL A 500 1.40 33.17 1.80
N GLU A 501 2.20 33.31 2.85
CA GLU A 501 1.76 32.96 4.21
C GLU A 501 0.52 33.75 4.65
N VAL A 502 0.31 34.95 4.15
CA VAL A 502 -0.81 35.82 4.51
C VAL A 502 -2.01 35.61 3.60
N ASP A 503 -1.80 35.57 2.27
CA ASP A 503 -2.86 35.63 1.26
C ASP A 503 -2.93 34.36 0.37
N GLY A 504 -2.11 33.36 0.63
CA GLY A 504 -2.00 32.17 -0.20
C GLY A 504 -1.31 32.46 -1.55
N ILE A 505 -1.36 31.49 -2.46
CA ILE A 505 -0.71 31.58 -3.78
C ILE A 505 -1.20 32.76 -4.62
N GLN A 506 -2.40 33.30 -4.36
CA GLN A 506 -2.92 34.46 -5.06
C GLN A 506 -2.02 35.68 -4.88
N ALA A 507 -1.27 35.75 -3.77
CA ALA A 507 -0.32 36.82 -3.51
C ALA A 507 0.73 37.00 -4.63
N TRP A 508 1.18 35.90 -5.25
CA TRP A 508 2.09 35.96 -6.40
C TRP A 508 1.44 36.60 -7.62
N TRP A 509 0.19 36.26 -7.89
CA TRP A 509 -0.52 36.78 -9.05
C TRP A 509 -0.90 38.24 -8.90
N ASP A 510 -1.19 38.67 -7.66
CA ASP A 510 -1.52 40.06 -7.32
C ASP A 510 -0.30 40.96 -7.17
N LEU A 511 0.89 40.39 -7.04
CA LEU A 511 2.16 41.11 -6.85
C LEU A 511 2.52 41.92 -8.09
N ASP A 512 2.68 43.27 -7.93
CA ASP A 512 3.34 44.10 -8.90
C ASP A 512 4.86 44.00 -8.72
N ALA A 513 5.56 43.61 -9.78
CA ALA A 513 7.02 43.49 -9.75
C ALA A 513 7.75 44.73 -9.23
N LYS A 514 7.17 45.90 -9.42
CA LYS A 514 7.74 47.19 -8.94
C LYS A 514 7.85 47.26 -7.42
N GLU A 515 6.95 46.54 -6.69
CA GLU A 515 6.98 46.56 -5.23
C GLU A 515 8.24 45.96 -4.63
N ILE A 516 8.84 44.99 -5.31
CA ILE A 516 10.02 44.25 -4.81
C ILE A 516 11.26 44.41 -5.68
N LEU A 517 11.11 44.78 -6.95
CA LEU A 517 12.24 45.03 -7.88
C LEU A 517 12.54 46.49 -8.06
N GLY A 518 11.62 47.39 -7.73
CA GLY A 518 11.82 48.84 -7.92
C GLY A 518 12.05 49.19 -9.39
N ASP A 519 13.13 49.94 -9.66
CA ASP A 519 13.48 50.43 -11.00
C ASP A 519 13.89 49.31 -11.97
N GLU A 520 14.28 48.14 -11.46
CA GLU A 520 14.65 46.98 -12.30
C GLU A 520 13.42 46.25 -12.88
N ALA A 521 12.20 46.52 -12.39
CA ALA A 521 11.01 45.78 -12.75
C ALA A 521 10.75 45.72 -14.26
N ASP A 522 11.10 46.74 -15.00
CA ASP A 522 10.92 46.80 -16.47
C ASP A 522 11.87 45.86 -17.24
N GLN A 523 12.93 45.39 -16.60
CA GLN A 523 13.91 44.46 -17.19
C GLN A 523 13.57 42.98 -16.94
N TYR A 524 12.62 42.69 -16.06
CA TYR A 524 12.26 41.34 -15.64
C TYR A 524 10.81 41.02 -15.92
N VAL A 525 10.54 39.74 -16.12
CA VAL A 525 9.19 39.18 -16.22
C VAL A 525 8.95 38.13 -15.12
N LYS A 526 7.75 38.12 -14.64
CA LYS A 526 7.30 37.06 -13.73
C LYS A 526 7.07 35.76 -14.52
N VAL A 527 7.66 34.66 -14.07
CA VAL A 527 7.42 33.34 -14.65
C VAL A 527 5.98 32.91 -14.34
N PRO A 528 5.16 32.61 -15.35
CA PRO A 528 3.73 32.28 -15.15
C PRO A 528 3.49 30.82 -14.76
N ASP A 529 4.53 30.00 -14.76
CA ASP A 529 4.42 28.56 -14.52
C ASP A 529 4.16 28.24 -13.05
N THR A 530 3.45 27.16 -12.84
CA THR A 530 3.22 26.54 -11.53
C THR A 530 4.08 25.28 -11.39
N LEU A 531 4.23 24.81 -10.17
CA LEU A 531 4.96 23.58 -9.88
C LEU A 531 4.12 22.35 -10.21
N ASP A 532 4.81 21.29 -10.63
CA ASP A 532 4.29 19.94 -10.67
C ASP A 532 3.71 19.58 -9.29
N VAL A 533 2.51 19.03 -9.25
CA VAL A 533 1.84 18.63 -8.01
C VAL A 533 2.64 17.60 -7.20
N TRP A 534 3.45 16.77 -7.86
CA TRP A 534 4.38 15.86 -7.19
C TRP A 534 5.49 16.59 -6.43
N PHE A 535 5.74 17.85 -6.78
CA PHE A 535 6.62 18.72 -6.00
C PHE A 535 5.95 19.11 -4.68
N ASP A 536 4.67 19.43 -4.69
CA ASP A 536 3.91 19.78 -3.49
C ASP A 536 3.96 18.64 -2.48
N SER A 537 3.51 17.44 -2.87
CA SER A 537 3.50 16.26 -2.01
C SER A 537 4.92 15.77 -1.68
N GLY A 538 5.84 15.84 -2.63
CA GLY A 538 7.23 15.42 -2.44
C GLY A 538 8.02 16.31 -1.48
N SER A 539 7.61 17.55 -1.27
CA SER A 539 8.25 18.48 -0.34
C SER A 539 7.70 18.44 1.09
N THR A 540 6.72 17.58 1.38
CA THR A 540 6.06 17.54 2.69
C THR A 540 6.99 17.18 3.85
N HIS A 541 8.09 16.46 3.60
CA HIS A 541 9.14 16.26 4.60
C HIS A 541 9.73 17.59 5.10
N SER A 542 9.74 18.63 4.28
CA SER A 542 10.22 19.99 4.61
C SER A 542 9.06 20.90 5.02
N SER A 543 7.99 20.93 4.23
CA SER A 543 6.88 21.86 4.46
C SER A 543 5.96 21.45 5.62
N VAL A 544 6.04 20.20 6.07
CA VAL A 544 5.22 19.65 7.17
C VAL A 544 6.09 19.07 8.28
N VAL A 545 6.89 18.05 7.99
CA VAL A 545 7.65 17.31 9.02
C VAL A 545 8.67 18.21 9.73
N ASP A 546 9.41 19.02 9.00
CA ASP A 546 10.45 19.89 9.58
C ASP A 546 9.85 21.05 10.41
N VAL A 547 8.60 21.42 10.18
CA VAL A 547 8.02 22.66 10.76
C VAL A 547 6.97 22.42 11.85
N ARG A 548 6.35 21.26 11.89
CA ARG A 548 5.30 20.96 12.88
C ARG A 548 5.92 20.54 14.21
N PRO A 549 5.44 21.13 15.33
CA PRO A 549 5.99 20.85 16.66
C PRO A 549 5.89 19.37 17.07
N GLU A 550 4.85 18.68 16.61
CA GLU A 550 4.59 17.26 16.93
C GLU A 550 5.73 16.35 16.51
N PHE A 551 6.45 16.72 15.46
CA PHE A 551 7.55 15.93 14.93
C PHE A 551 8.92 16.30 15.55
N ALA A 552 8.98 17.36 16.34
CA ALA A 552 10.13 17.78 17.14
C ALA A 552 11.47 17.80 16.37
N GLY A 553 11.43 18.11 15.07
CA GLY A 553 12.62 18.17 14.21
C GLY A 553 13.17 16.79 13.79
N HIS A 554 12.47 15.69 14.07
CA HIS A 554 12.88 14.36 13.65
C HIS A 554 12.44 14.10 12.18
N ALA A 555 13.30 13.41 11.42
CA ALA A 555 12.94 12.87 10.12
C ALA A 555 11.89 11.74 10.27
N ALA A 556 11.13 11.48 9.22
CA ALA A 556 10.16 10.39 9.22
C ALA A 556 10.84 9.03 9.38
N ASP A 557 10.33 8.21 10.30
CA ASP A 557 10.78 6.83 10.46
C ASP A 557 10.23 5.94 9.37
N MET A 558 9.02 6.23 8.87
CA MET A 558 8.36 5.41 7.87
C MET A 558 7.52 6.23 6.89
N TYR A 559 7.61 5.85 5.59
CA TYR A 559 6.63 6.11 4.56
C TYR A 559 5.92 4.80 4.22
N LEU A 560 4.60 4.83 4.13
CA LEU A 560 3.78 3.67 3.80
C LEU A 560 2.78 4.03 2.72
N GLU A 561 2.94 3.47 1.53
CA GLU A 561 2.01 3.67 0.41
C GLU A 561 1.94 2.44 -0.50
N GLY A 562 1.14 2.51 -1.56
CA GLY A 562 1.03 1.48 -2.57
C GLY A 562 2.29 1.30 -3.42
N SER A 563 2.39 0.16 -4.08
CA SER A 563 3.55 -0.20 -4.92
C SER A 563 3.76 0.68 -6.14
N ASP A 564 2.75 1.44 -6.56
CA ASP A 564 2.85 2.45 -7.61
C ASP A 564 3.67 3.68 -7.18
N GLN A 565 3.84 3.90 -5.89
CA GLN A 565 4.49 5.09 -5.34
C GLN A 565 6.02 5.07 -5.41
N HIS A 566 6.64 3.99 -5.85
CA HIS A 566 8.07 4.00 -6.20
C HIS A 566 8.37 4.98 -7.33
N ARG A 567 7.44 5.13 -8.26
CA ARG A 567 7.49 6.14 -9.33
C ARG A 567 6.86 7.48 -8.92
N GLY A 568 6.02 7.50 -7.91
CA GLY A 568 5.29 8.67 -7.42
C GLY A 568 5.94 9.33 -6.20
N TRP A 569 5.25 9.25 -5.06
CA TRP A 569 5.61 9.98 -3.85
C TRP A 569 6.95 9.56 -3.23
N PHE A 570 7.30 8.28 -3.23
CA PHE A 570 8.62 7.84 -2.73
C PHE A 570 9.74 8.45 -3.55
N MET A 571 9.58 8.53 -4.86
CA MET A 571 10.55 9.11 -5.78
C MET A 571 10.64 10.62 -5.63
N SER A 572 9.53 11.34 -5.70
CA SER A 572 9.51 12.80 -5.61
C SER A 572 10.03 13.29 -4.25
N SER A 573 9.66 12.61 -3.16
CA SER A 573 10.19 12.91 -1.83
C SER A 573 11.70 12.69 -1.73
N LEU A 574 12.20 11.60 -2.29
CA LEU A 574 13.63 11.29 -2.34
C LEU A 574 14.41 12.35 -3.14
N MET A 575 13.91 12.71 -4.32
CA MET A 575 14.57 13.71 -5.18
C MET A 575 14.64 15.07 -4.51
N ILE A 576 13.53 15.54 -3.95
CA ILE A 576 13.48 16.86 -3.29
C ILE A 576 14.34 16.87 -2.04
N SER A 577 14.25 15.86 -1.20
CA SER A 577 15.05 15.79 0.03
C SER A 577 16.55 15.70 -0.26
N THR A 578 16.94 14.89 -1.24
CA THR A 578 18.35 14.78 -1.65
C THR A 578 18.85 16.08 -2.27
N ALA A 579 18.05 16.74 -3.12
CA ALA A 579 18.39 18.03 -3.70
C ALA A 579 18.50 19.15 -2.65
N MET A 580 17.68 19.10 -1.59
CA MET A 580 17.70 20.09 -0.51
C MET A 580 18.78 19.84 0.54
N LYS A 581 18.92 18.61 0.98
CA LYS A 581 19.65 18.20 2.20
C LYS A 581 20.74 17.15 1.97
N GLY A 582 20.80 16.55 0.80
CA GLY A 582 21.70 15.43 0.50
C GLY A 582 21.32 14.11 1.19
N LYS A 583 20.11 13.99 1.72
CA LYS A 583 19.64 12.82 2.50
C LYS A 583 18.25 12.38 2.08
N ALA A 584 17.97 11.08 2.22
CA ALA A 584 16.62 10.54 2.09
C ALA A 584 15.70 11.11 3.19
N PRO A 585 14.40 11.31 2.90
CA PRO A 585 13.45 11.88 3.86
C PRO A 585 12.85 10.84 4.81
N TYR A 586 13.16 9.58 4.62
CA TYR A 586 12.58 8.44 5.35
C TYR A 586 13.65 7.41 5.69
N ARG A 587 13.44 6.66 6.79
CA ARG A 587 14.33 5.56 7.22
C ARG A 587 13.83 4.21 6.74
N GLN A 588 12.51 4.04 6.66
CA GLN A 588 11.84 2.83 6.20
C GLN A 588 10.79 3.20 5.15
N VAL A 589 10.64 2.34 4.15
CA VAL A 589 9.54 2.42 3.18
C VAL A 589 8.82 1.09 3.17
N LEU A 590 7.56 1.10 3.56
CA LEU A 590 6.69 -0.05 3.53
C LEU A 590 5.70 0.09 2.38
N THR A 591 5.56 -0.96 1.58
CA THR A 591 4.76 -0.97 0.37
C THR A 591 3.65 -2.01 0.45
N HIS A 592 2.43 -1.61 0.14
CA HIS A 592 1.30 -2.53 -0.03
C HIS A 592 0.92 -2.68 -1.51
N GLY A 593 0.30 -3.81 -1.85
CA GLY A 593 -0.21 -4.09 -3.18
C GLY A 593 -1.54 -3.41 -3.47
N PHE A 594 -2.06 -3.67 -4.66
CA PHE A 594 -3.36 -3.19 -5.11
C PHE A 594 -4.49 -4.08 -4.61
N THR A 595 -5.68 -3.50 -4.51
CA THR A 595 -6.90 -4.23 -4.23
C THR A 595 -7.53 -4.73 -5.53
N VAL A 596 -7.97 -5.99 -5.53
CA VAL A 596 -8.58 -6.68 -6.67
C VAL A 596 -9.88 -7.35 -6.24
N ASP A 597 -10.71 -7.76 -7.22
CA ASP A 597 -11.92 -8.52 -6.92
C ASP A 597 -11.61 -9.97 -6.51
N GLY A 598 -12.64 -10.75 -6.18
CA GLY A 598 -12.50 -12.13 -5.76
C GLY A 598 -11.87 -13.07 -6.81
N GLN A 599 -11.81 -12.67 -8.08
CA GLN A 599 -11.18 -13.39 -9.17
C GLN A 599 -9.79 -12.81 -9.54
N GLY A 600 -9.27 -11.87 -8.78
CA GLY A 600 -7.97 -11.25 -9.05
C GLY A 600 -7.99 -10.16 -10.12
N ARG A 601 -9.16 -9.65 -10.52
CA ARG A 601 -9.31 -8.61 -11.53
C ARG A 601 -9.29 -7.22 -10.90
N LYS A 602 -8.75 -6.24 -11.62
CA LYS A 602 -8.81 -4.83 -11.22
C LYS A 602 -10.27 -4.40 -11.06
N MET A 603 -10.57 -3.72 -9.96
CA MET A 603 -11.89 -3.16 -9.72
C MET A 603 -12.14 -1.91 -10.54
N SER A 604 -13.30 -1.83 -11.19
CA SER A 604 -13.76 -0.63 -11.89
C SER A 604 -15.28 -0.52 -11.88
N LYS A 605 -15.77 0.72 -11.92
CA LYS A 605 -17.23 0.98 -12.01
C LYS A 605 -17.86 0.42 -13.27
N SER A 606 -17.10 0.40 -14.37
CA SER A 606 -17.56 -0.12 -15.66
C SER A 606 -17.78 -1.63 -15.66
N ILE A 607 -16.99 -2.38 -14.88
CA ILE A 607 -17.15 -3.84 -14.72
C ILE A 607 -18.18 -4.17 -13.64
N GLY A 608 -18.49 -3.23 -12.73
CA GLY A 608 -19.43 -3.43 -11.62
C GLY A 608 -18.91 -4.33 -10.50
N ASN A 609 -17.59 -4.49 -10.39
CA ASN A 609 -16.92 -5.34 -9.40
C ASN A 609 -16.30 -4.55 -8.22
N THR A 610 -16.69 -3.29 -8.05
CA THR A 610 -16.16 -2.45 -6.97
C THR A 610 -16.79 -2.79 -5.62
N VAL A 611 -15.98 -2.76 -4.57
CA VAL A 611 -16.42 -2.85 -3.17
C VAL A 611 -16.22 -1.48 -2.53
N SER A 612 -17.32 -0.89 -2.05
CA SER A 612 -17.29 0.41 -1.36
C SER A 612 -16.98 0.22 0.12
N PRO A 613 -15.98 0.90 0.68
CA PRO A 613 -15.72 0.82 2.12
C PRO A 613 -16.89 1.34 2.97
N GLN A 614 -17.62 2.33 2.48
CA GLN A 614 -18.81 2.87 3.16
C GLN A 614 -19.89 1.80 3.30
N ASP A 615 -20.15 1.02 2.24
CA ASP A 615 -21.12 -0.07 2.27
C ASP A 615 -20.69 -1.20 3.22
N VAL A 616 -19.41 -1.54 3.24
CA VAL A 616 -18.86 -2.54 4.16
C VAL A 616 -19.03 -2.08 5.60
N MET A 617 -18.69 -0.84 5.93
CA MET A 617 -18.84 -0.30 7.27
C MET A 617 -20.30 -0.21 7.72
N ASN A 618 -21.21 0.12 6.80
CA ASN A 618 -22.65 0.21 7.10
C ASN A 618 -23.33 -1.17 7.27
N LYS A 619 -22.75 -2.21 6.70
CA LYS A 619 -23.29 -3.59 6.80
C LYS A 619 -22.60 -4.40 7.90
N LEU A 620 -21.28 -4.40 7.92
CA LEU A 620 -20.47 -5.28 8.76
C LEU A 620 -19.72 -4.55 9.87
N GLY A 621 -19.48 -3.25 9.71
CA GLY A 621 -18.69 -2.43 10.61
C GLY A 621 -17.22 -2.31 10.18
N ALA A 622 -16.54 -1.31 10.73
CA ALA A 622 -15.15 -1.02 10.43
C ALA A 622 -14.19 -2.09 10.96
N ASP A 623 -14.45 -2.69 12.11
CA ASP A 623 -13.59 -3.74 12.67
C ASP A 623 -13.49 -4.96 11.75
N ILE A 624 -14.53 -5.31 11.02
CA ILE A 624 -14.48 -6.40 10.03
C ILE A 624 -13.59 -6.02 8.86
N LEU A 625 -13.71 -4.80 8.36
CA LEU A 625 -12.83 -4.30 7.30
C LEU A 625 -11.37 -4.25 7.74
N ARG A 626 -11.11 -3.79 8.96
CA ARG A 626 -9.79 -3.77 9.58
C ARG A 626 -9.20 -5.17 9.73
N LEU A 627 -10.01 -6.13 10.15
CA LEU A 627 -9.61 -7.53 10.28
C LEU A 627 -9.26 -8.14 8.93
N TRP A 628 -10.05 -7.87 7.90
CA TRP A 628 -9.72 -8.30 6.54
C TRP A 628 -8.36 -7.78 6.09
N VAL A 629 -8.09 -6.49 6.26
CA VAL A 629 -6.79 -5.88 5.90
C VAL A 629 -5.65 -6.57 6.63
N ALA A 630 -5.78 -6.76 7.95
CA ALA A 630 -4.75 -7.39 8.75
C ALA A 630 -4.56 -8.89 8.44
N SER A 631 -5.63 -9.58 8.04
CA SER A 631 -5.61 -11.01 7.73
C SER A 631 -4.99 -11.36 6.38
N THR A 632 -4.79 -10.37 5.53
CA THR A 632 -4.28 -10.53 4.16
C THR A 632 -2.79 -10.20 4.11
N ASP A 633 -2.03 -10.97 3.33
CA ASP A 633 -0.67 -10.54 2.98
C ASP A 633 -0.76 -9.31 2.06
N TYR A 634 -0.62 -8.14 2.65
CA TYR A 634 -0.77 -6.87 1.96
C TYR A 634 0.40 -6.53 1.02
N THR A 635 1.50 -7.28 1.06
CA THR A 635 2.66 -7.04 0.20
C THR A 635 2.41 -7.38 -1.27
N GLY A 636 1.42 -8.23 -1.53
CA GLY A 636 0.92 -8.57 -2.85
C GLY A 636 -0.47 -7.98 -3.13
N GLU A 637 -1.10 -8.45 -4.19
CA GLU A 637 -2.50 -8.09 -4.49
C GLU A 637 -3.45 -8.59 -3.41
N MET A 638 -4.39 -7.74 -3.02
CA MET A 638 -5.35 -8.00 -1.95
C MET A 638 -6.74 -8.23 -2.55
N ALA A 639 -7.20 -9.47 -2.54
CA ALA A 639 -8.54 -9.81 -3.00
C ALA A 639 -9.61 -9.43 -1.96
N VAL A 640 -10.71 -8.83 -2.41
CA VAL A 640 -11.86 -8.50 -1.60
C VAL A 640 -13.17 -8.84 -2.33
N SER A 641 -14.09 -9.46 -1.61
CA SER A 641 -15.44 -9.78 -2.07
C SER A 641 -16.36 -9.96 -0.86
N ASP A 642 -17.66 -10.04 -1.08
CA ASP A 642 -18.62 -10.30 0.00
C ASP A 642 -18.32 -11.62 0.72
N GLU A 643 -17.90 -12.65 -0.01
CA GLU A 643 -17.53 -13.95 0.57
C GLU A 643 -16.29 -13.85 1.45
N ILE A 644 -15.24 -13.14 0.98
CA ILE A 644 -14.01 -12.92 1.76
C ILE A 644 -14.31 -12.15 3.03
N LEU A 645 -15.15 -11.11 2.95
CA LEU A 645 -15.56 -10.32 4.12
C LEU A 645 -16.41 -11.12 5.09
N LYS A 646 -17.25 -12.03 4.63
CA LYS A 646 -17.98 -12.97 5.48
C LYS A 646 -17.05 -13.90 6.27
N ARG A 647 -15.97 -14.38 5.64
CA ARG A 647 -14.94 -15.17 6.34
C ARG A 647 -14.24 -14.35 7.42
N ALA A 648 -13.94 -13.08 7.14
CA ALA A 648 -13.40 -12.18 8.15
C ALA A 648 -14.37 -11.98 9.31
N ALA A 649 -15.67 -11.84 9.03
CA ALA A 649 -16.72 -11.76 10.05
C ALA A 649 -16.82 -13.04 10.92
N ASP A 650 -16.62 -14.23 10.33
CA ASP A 650 -16.59 -15.49 11.07
C ASP A 650 -15.37 -15.57 12.00
N SER A 651 -14.20 -15.15 11.52
CA SER A 651 -12.98 -15.04 12.35
C SER A 651 -13.18 -14.05 13.50
N TYR A 652 -13.77 -12.90 13.21
CA TYR A 652 -14.13 -11.91 14.24
C TYR A 652 -15.03 -12.49 15.32
N ARG A 653 -16.04 -13.25 14.92
CA ARG A 653 -16.99 -13.88 15.85
C ARG A 653 -16.29 -14.81 16.83
N ARG A 654 -15.31 -15.57 16.38
CA ARG A 654 -14.53 -16.48 17.24
C ARG A 654 -13.69 -15.70 18.26
N ILE A 655 -13.04 -14.63 17.83
CA ILE A 655 -12.27 -13.75 18.73
C ILE A 655 -13.20 -13.13 19.77
N ARG A 656 -14.34 -12.60 19.33
CA ARG A 656 -15.33 -11.98 20.19
C ARG A 656 -15.91 -12.98 21.22
N ASN A 657 -16.20 -14.20 20.80
CA ASN A 657 -16.70 -15.25 21.68
C ASN A 657 -15.69 -15.61 22.78
N THR A 658 -14.41 -15.68 22.44
CA THR A 658 -13.33 -15.91 23.42
C THR A 658 -13.27 -14.75 24.42
N ALA A 659 -13.26 -13.53 23.95
CA ALA A 659 -13.26 -12.35 24.83
C ALA A 659 -14.47 -12.33 25.76
N ARG A 660 -15.66 -12.65 25.24
CA ARG A 660 -16.88 -12.70 26.04
C ARG A 660 -16.82 -13.78 27.11
N PHE A 661 -16.30 -14.96 26.78
CA PHE A 661 -16.12 -16.04 27.76
C PHE A 661 -15.21 -15.62 28.92
N LEU A 662 -14.08 -14.99 28.59
CA LEU A 662 -13.14 -14.47 29.60
C LEU A 662 -13.83 -13.46 30.52
N LEU A 663 -14.52 -12.48 29.95
CA LEU A 663 -15.22 -11.42 30.72
C LEU A 663 -16.35 -11.99 31.58
N ALA A 664 -17.13 -12.91 31.04
CA ALA A 664 -18.27 -13.53 31.78
C ALA A 664 -17.83 -14.33 32.99
N ASN A 665 -16.68 -15.01 32.88
CA ASN A 665 -16.13 -15.82 33.97
C ASN A 665 -15.27 -15.02 34.96
N LEU A 666 -15.05 -13.75 34.68
CA LEU A 666 -14.43 -12.79 35.63
C LEU A 666 -15.48 -12.09 36.51
N ASN A 667 -16.73 -12.49 36.40
CA ASN A 667 -17.82 -11.99 37.26
C ASN A 667 -17.48 -12.23 38.74
N GLY A 668 -17.55 -11.16 39.53
CA GLY A 668 -17.23 -11.25 40.97
C GLY A 668 -15.74 -11.35 41.29
N PHE A 669 -14.86 -11.12 40.35
CA PHE A 669 -13.41 -11.12 40.54
C PHE A 669 -12.86 -9.69 40.65
N ASP A 670 -12.18 -9.40 41.77
CA ASP A 670 -11.48 -8.15 41.99
C ASP A 670 -9.97 -8.38 41.94
N PRO A 671 -9.25 -7.87 40.92
CA PRO A 671 -7.80 -8.12 40.81
C PRO A 671 -6.99 -7.57 41.97
N ALA A 672 -7.50 -6.60 42.73
CA ALA A 672 -6.83 -6.07 43.92
C ALA A 672 -6.91 -7.01 45.14
N LYS A 673 -7.91 -7.89 45.19
CA LYS A 673 -8.21 -8.75 46.34
C LYS A 673 -8.10 -10.22 46.10
N ASP A 674 -8.46 -10.66 44.88
CA ASP A 674 -8.75 -12.08 44.57
C ASP A 674 -7.65 -12.75 43.75
N MET A 675 -6.60 -12.04 43.37
CA MET A 675 -5.46 -12.59 42.64
C MET A 675 -4.76 -13.67 43.44
N VAL A 676 -4.53 -14.82 42.84
CA VAL A 676 -3.75 -15.94 43.35
C VAL A 676 -2.33 -15.81 42.86
N LYS A 677 -1.34 -15.97 43.77
CA LYS A 677 0.06 -15.96 43.38
C LYS A 677 0.41 -17.14 42.48
N PRO A 678 1.34 -16.98 41.51
CA PRO A 678 1.70 -18.06 40.59
C PRO A 678 2.03 -19.38 41.25
N GLU A 679 2.78 -19.36 42.37
CA GLU A 679 3.17 -20.56 43.12
C GLU A 679 1.98 -21.29 43.81
N GLU A 680 0.86 -20.61 44.00
CA GLU A 680 -0.35 -21.14 44.63
C GLU A 680 -1.43 -21.53 43.58
N MET A 681 -1.19 -21.20 42.31
CA MET A 681 -2.14 -21.49 41.24
C MET A 681 -2.14 -22.99 40.87
N VAL A 682 -3.27 -23.43 40.36
CA VAL A 682 -3.41 -24.72 39.69
C VAL A 682 -2.48 -24.79 38.50
N VAL A 683 -1.76 -25.92 38.32
CA VAL A 683 -0.73 -26.02 37.26
C VAL A 683 -1.28 -25.74 35.86
N LEU A 684 -2.46 -26.28 35.55
CA LEU A 684 -3.10 -26.01 34.25
C LEU A 684 -3.36 -24.50 34.00
N ASP A 685 -3.75 -23.78 35.06
CA ASP A 685 -3.98 -22.34 34.97
C ASP A 685 -2.66 -21.58 34.68
N ARG A 686 -1.57 -22.00 35.32
CA ARG A 686 -0.24 -21.47 35.01
C ARG A 686 0.20 -21.78 33.58
N TRP A 687 -0.09 -22.98 33.11
CA TRP A 687 0.14 -23.36 31.71
C TRP A 687 -0.63 -22.46 30.75
N ALA A 688 -1.89 -22.15 31.03
CA ALA A 688 -2.71 -21.28 30.18
C ALA A 688 -2.13 -19.86 30.09
N VAL A 689 -1.66 -19.31 31.22
CA VAL A 689 -0.95 -18.01 31.20
C VAL A 689 0.35 -18.09 30.40
N GLY A 690 1.06 -19.23 30.50
CA GLY A 690 2.24 -19.53 29.69
C GLY A 690 1.97 -19.58 28.21
N CYS A 691 0.82 -20.14 27.79
CA CYS A 691 0.37 -20.09 26.40
C CYS A 691 0.16 -18.65 25.91
N ALA A 692 -0.45 -17.81 26.73
CA ALA A 692 -0.60 -16.39 26.45
C ALA A 692 0.73 -15.67 26.33
N LYS A 693 1.70 -16.01 27.20
CA LYS A 693 3.07 -15.45 27.13
C LYS A 693 3.75 -15.81 25.81
N ALA A 694 3.71 -17.07 25.41
CA ALA A 694 4.27 -17.53 24.14
C ALA A 694 3.57 -16.87 22.94
N ALA A 695 2.23 -16.80 22.99
CA ALA A 695 1.46 -16.09 21.96
C ALA A 695 1.85 -14.61 21.86
N GLN A 696 2.04 -13.94 22.99
CA GLN A 696 2.45 -12.53 23.00
C GLN A 696 3.83 -12.33 22.40
N GLU A 697 4.80 -13.19 22.68
CA GLU A 697 6.13 -13.13 22.08
C GLU A 697 6.05 -13.21 20.55
N ASP A 698 5.26 -14.13 20.03
CA ASP A 698 5.02 -14.29 18.60
C ASP A 698 4.30 -13.07 18.00
N ILE A 699 3.26 -12.58 18.65
CA ILE A 699 2.43 -11.47 18.21
C ILE A 699 3.25 -10.17 18.20
N LEU A 700 4.00 -9.89 19.24
CA LEU A 700 4.84 -8.68 19.32
C LEU A 700 5.93 -8.67 18.26
N LYS A 701 6.55 -9.83 18.02
CA LYS A 701 7.53 -10.00 16.95
C LYS A 701 6.90 -9.74 15.57
N ALA A 702 5.69 -10.24 15.34
CA ALA A 702 4.97 -10.02 14.11
C ALA A 702 4.55 -8.54 13.92
N TYR A 703 4.09 -7.87 14.97
CA TYR A 703 3.83 -6.42 14.91
C TYR A 703 5.08 -5.61 14.57
N GLU A 704 6.22 -5.93 15.18
CA GLU A 704 7.47 -5.23 14.92
C GLU A 704 7.98 -5.46 13.49
N ALA A 705 7.74 -6.64 12.93
CA ALA A 705 8.06 -6.96 11.54
C ALA A 705 7.00 -6.47 10.53
N TYR A 706 5.92 -5.87 11.00
CA TYR A 706 4.77 -5.44 10.18
C TYR A 706 4.05 -6.61 9.48
N ASP A 707 4.12 -7.82 10.03
CA ASP A 707 3.47 -9.03 9.53
C ASP A 707 2.11 -9.25 10.20
N PHE A 708 1.13 -8.43 9.84
CA PHE A 708 -0.15 -8.41 10.55
C PHE A 708 -0.98 -9.67 10.33
N HIS A 709 -0.83 -10.35 9.20
CA HIS A 709 -1.48 -11.63 8.97
C HIS A 709 -0.96 -12.71 9.94
N GLU A 710 0.31 -12.67 10.31
CA GLU A 710 0.87 -13.54 11.36
C GLU A 710 0.29 -13.22 12.73
N VAL A 711 0.05 -11.94 13.02
CA VAL A 711 -0.66 -11.53 14.25
C VAL A 711 -2.04 -12.16 14.28
N VAL A 712 -2.81 -12.04 13.21
CA VAL A 712 -4.18 -12.59 13.14
C VAL A 712 -4.17 -14.11 13.23
N GLN A 713 -3.29 -14.79 12.53
CA GLN A 713 -3.17 -16.24 12.56
C GLN A 713 -2.80 -16.74 13.96
N ARG A 714 -1.86 -16.10 14.62
CA ARG A 714 -1.45 -16.46 15.98
C ARG A 714 -2.57 -16.20 16.99
N LEU A 715 -3.26 -15.08 16.85
CA LEU A 715 -4.42 -14.74 17.67
C LEU A 715 -5.55 -15.77 17.48
N MET A 716 -5.87 -16.14 16.25
CA MET A 716 -6.89 -17.13 15.94
C MET A 716 -6.54 -18.51 16.48
N ARG A 717 -5.30 -18.92 16.35
CA ARG A 717 -4.83 -20.20 16.89
C ARG A 717 -4.91 -20.20 18.42
N PHE A 718 -4.52 -19.14 19.07
CA PHE A 718 -4.66 -19.00 20.52
C PHE A 718 -6.12 -19.13 20.96
N CYS A 719 -7.04 -18.39 20.34
CA CYS A 719 -8.46 -18.40 20.69
C CYS A 719 -9.13 -19.74 20.38
N SER A 720 -8.81 -20.37 19.26
CA SER A 720 -9.50 -21.58 18.78
C SER A 720 -8.92 -22.87 19.34
N VAL A 721 -7.61 -22.99 19.42
CA VAL A 721 -6.90 -24.23 19.78
C VAL A 721 -6.53 -24.23 21.25
N GLU A 722 -5.65 -23.35 21.69
CA GLU A 722 -5.11 -23.35 23.06
C GLU A 722 -6.20 -23.01 24.08
N MET A 723 -7.07 -22.06 23.77
CA MET A 723 -8.17 -21.66 24.64
C MET A 723 -9.45 -22.44 24.32
N GLY A 724 -10.02 -22.27 23.13
CA GLY A 724 -11.36 -22.73 22.81
C GLY A 724 -11.54 -24.24 22.88
N SER A 725 -10.63 -25.03 22.31
CA SER A 725 -10.74 -26.48 22.23
C SER A 725 -10.08 -27.23 23.40
N PHE A 726 -9.40 -26.53 24.29
CA PHE A 726 -8.70 -27.15 25.41
C PHE A 726 -9.00 -26.43 26.73
N TYR A 727 -8.30 -25.37 27.06
CA TYR A 727 -8.33 -24.76 28.39
C TYR A 727 -9.73 -24.29 28.81
N LEU A 728 -10.38 -23.46 27.98
CA LEU A 728 -11.69 -22.89 28.32
C LEU A 728 -12.78 -23.97 28.42
N ASP A 729 -12.62 -25.05 27.68
CA ASP A 729 -13.55 -26.18 27.75
C ASP A 729 -13.38 -26.98 29.06
N ILE A 730 -12.14 -27.25 29.43
CA ILE A 730 -11.80 -27.97 30.65
C ILE A 730 -12.25 -27.23 31.92
N ILE A 731 -12.03 -25.94 31.98
CA ILE A 731 -12.27 -25.14 33.19
C ILE A 731 -13.75 -24.84 33.46
N LYS A 732 -14.66 -25.12 32.54
CA LYS A 732 -16.10 -24.82 32.72
C LYS A 732 -16.64 -25.49 34.00
N ASP A 733 -16.35 -26.75 34.20
CA ASP A 733 -16.81 -27.48 35.40
C ASP A 733 -16.28 -26.80 36.66
N ARG A 734 -14.96 -26.62 36.78
CA ARG A 734 -14.34 -26.01 37.95
C ARG A 734 -14.84 -24.57 38.18
N GLN A 735 -14.91 -23.77 37.12
CA GLN A 735 -15.33 -22.38 37.20
C GLN A 735 -16.80 -22.25 37.68
N TYR A 736 -17.69 -23.14 37.21
CA TYR A 736 -19.12 -23.06 37.52
C TYR A 736 -19.49 -23.76 38.84
N THR A 737 -18.80 -24.81 39.19
CA THR A 737 -19.20 -25.68 40.32
C THR A 737 -18.37 -25.55 41.58
N ALA A 738 -17.14 -25.02 41.50
CA ALA A 738 -16.31 -24.79 42.66
C ALA A 738 -16.92 -23.71 43.57
N LYS A 739 -16.54 -23.73 44.87
CA LYS A 739 -16.91 -22.66 45.79
C LYS A 739 -16.42 -21.31 45.31
N ALA A 740 -17.27 -20.27 45.32
CA ALA A 740 -17.04 -18.99 44.67
C ALA A 740 -15.72 -18.34 45.06
N ASP A 741 -15.32 -18.38 46.31
CA ASP A 741 -14.10 -17.78 46.87
C ASP A 741 -12.98 -18.80 47.10
N SER A 742 -13.09 -20.03 46.58
CA SER A 742 -12.06 -21.05 46.72
C SER A 742 -10.82 -20.73 45.86
N VAL A 743 -9.66 -21.19 46.28
CA VAL A 743 -8.41 -21.08 45.51
C VAL A 743 -8.57 -21.77 44.15
N ALA A 744 -9.27 -22.92 44.10
CA ALA A 744 -9.54 -23.62 42.82
C ALA A 744 -10.25 -22.72 41.78
N ARG A 745 -11.23 -21.95 42.20
CA ARG A 745 -11.91 -20.99 41.32
C ARG A 745 -11.10 -19.72 41.08
N ARG A 746 -10.53 -19.11 42.11
CA ARG A 746 -9.74 -17.87 42.04
C ARG A 746 -8.49 -18.08 41.21
N SER A 747 -7.83 -19.23 41.27
CA SER A 747 -6.70 -19.58 40.42
C SER A 747 -7.09 -19.48 38.93
N CYS A 748 -8.21 -20.07 38.57
CA CYS A 748 -8.76 -20.02 37.22
C CYS A 748 -9.07 -18.59 36.80
N GLN A 749 -9.77 -17.84 37.64
CA GLN A 749 -10.08 -16.42 37.35
C GLN A 749 -8.84 -15.56 37.23
N THR A 750 -7.80 -15.84 38.03
CA THR A 750 -6.50 -15.15 37.89
C THR A 750 -5.89 -15.40 36.50
N ALA A 751 -5.89 -16.65 36.05
CA ALA A 751 -5.41 -16.98 34.70
C ALA A 751 -6.23 -16.27 33.61
N LEU A 752 -7.57 -16.31 33.72
CA LEU A 752 -8.46 -15.62 32.76
C LEU A 752 -8.26 -14.11 32.75
N TYR A 753 -8.00 -13.52 33.91
CA TYR A 753 -7.67 -12.09 34.03
C TYR A 753 -6.39 -11.73 33.27
N HIS A 754 -5.31 -12.46 33.51
CA HIS A 754 -4.03 -12.23 32.82
C HIS A 754 -4.18 -12.40 31.30
N ILE A 755 -4.89 -13.43 30.90
CA ILE A 755 -5.16 -13.71 29.47
C ILE A 755 -6.00 -12.58 28.87
N ALA A 756 -7.03 -12.11 29.53
CA ALA A 756 -7.87 -11.02 29.05
C ALA A 756 -7.13 -9.70 28.92
N GLU A 757 -6.27 -9.38 29.89
CA GLU A 757 -5.39 -8.20 29.85
C GLU A 757 -4.44 -8.22 28.66
N ALA A 758 -3.87 -9.38 28.35
CA ALA A 758 -3.00 -9.55 27.19
C ALA A 758 -3.78 -9.52 25.88
N LEU A 759 -4.87 -10.27 25.79
CA LEU A 759 -5.70 -10.41 24.59
C LEU A 759 -6.25 -9.08 24.11
N VAL A 760 -6.80 -8.27 24.99
CA VAL A 760 -7.38 -6.97 24.65
C VAL A 760 -6.34 -6.05 24.00
N ARG A 761 -5.11 -6.11 24.45
CA ARG A 761 -4.00 -5.35 23.88
C ARG A 761 -3.55 -5.89 22.53
N TRP A 762 -3.46 -7.23 22.37
CA TRP A 762 -3.10 -7.82 21.08
C TRP A 762 -4.05 -7.43 19.97
N MET A 763 -5.34 -7.39 20.28
CA MET A 763 -6.36 -7.05 19.30
C MET A 763 -6.54 -5.56 19.06
N ALA A 764 -6.09 -4.70 19.98
CA ALA A 764 -6.39 -3.26 19.93
C ALA A 764 -5.94 -2.54 18.65
N PRO A 765 -4.73 -2.77 18.11
CA PRO A 765 -4.33 -2.13 16.85
C PRO A 765 -5.20 -2.52 15.65
N ILE A 766 -5.73 -3.72 15.63
CA ILE A 766 -6.51 -4.26 14.50
C ILE A 766 -8.02 -4.06 14.74
N LEU A 767 -8.54 -4.60 15.84
CA LEU A 767 -9.95 -4.54 16.22
C LEU A 767 -10.17 -3.44 17.26
N SER A 768 -9.91 -2.21 16.86
CA SER A 768 -9.84 -1.06 17.77
C SER A 768 -11.13 -0.76 18.51
N PHE A 769 -12.28 -0.88 17.85
CA PHE A 769 -13.59 -0.68 18.47
C PHE A 769 -13.93 -1.77 19.45
N THR A 770 -13.71 -3.02 19.07
CA THR A 770 -14.00 -4.17 19.93
C THR A 770 -13.05 -4.22 21.13
N ALA A 771 -11.77 -3.90 20.94
CA ALA A 771 -10.81 -3.81 22.04
C ALA A 771 -11.20 -2.73 23.07
N ASP A 772 -11.63 -1.57 22.62
CA ASP A 772 -12.14 -0.52 23.48
C ASP A 772 -13.37 -0.97 24.27
N GLU A 773 -14.28 -1.69 23.63
CA GLU A 773 -15.46 -2.27 24.27
C GLU A 773 -15.06 -3.31 25.34
N VAL A 774 -14.19 -4.26 25.01
CA VAL A 774 -13.68 -5.26 25.96
C VAL A 774 -13.00 -4.58 27.16
N TRP A 775 -12.21 -3.56 26.89
CA TRP A 775 -11.48 -2.82 27.93
C TRP A 775 -12.42 -2.25 28.98
N GLY A 776 -13.58 -1.73 28.58
CA GLY A 776 -14.58 -1.16 29.46
C GLY A 776 -15.27 -2.18 30.40
N TYR A 777 -15.18 -3.47 30.07
CA TYR A 777 -15.78 -4.55 30.88
C TYR A 777 -14.77 -5.34 31.71
N LEU A 778 -13.46 -5.05 31.58
CA LEU A 778 -12.45 -5.68 32.43
C LEU A 778 -12.55 -5.19 33.87
N PRO A 779 -12.38 -6.10 34.86
CA PRO A 779 -12.42 -5.71 36.26
C PRO A 779 -11.18 -4.92 36.70
N GLY A 780 -11.30 -4.16 37.77
CA GLY A 780 -10.21 -3.40 38.37
C GLY A 780 -10.17 -1.92 37.93
N GLU A 781 -9.39 -1.16 38.65
CA GLU A 781 -9.08 0.23 38.28
C GLU A 781 -8.14 0.25 37.09
N ARG A 782 -8.41 1.13 36.13
CA ARG A 782 -7.63 1.22 34.90
C ARG A 782 -7.79 2.57 34.24
N GLU A 783 -6.85 2.91 33.36
CA GLU A 783 -6.98 4.03 32.44
C GLU A 783 -8.24 3.88 31.58
N LYS A 784 -8.80 4.99 31.14
CA LYS A 784 -10.07 5.00 30.39
C LYS A 784 -9.98 4.23 29.05
N TYR A 785 -8.83 4.26 28.40
CA TYR A 785 -8.62 3.67 27.08
C TYR A 785 -7.40 2.76 27.02
N VAL A 786 -7.53 1.64 26.36
CA VAL A 786 -6.45 0.65 26.13
C VAL A 786 -5.25 1.26 25.39
N PHE A 787 -5.49 2.22 24.51
CA PHE A 787 -4.47 2.83 23.65
C PHE A 787 -3.45 3.70 24.38
N THR A 788 -3.70 4.07 25.62
CA THR A 788 -2.77 4.87 26.45
C THR A 788 -1.71 4.03 27.15
N GLY A 789 -1.92 2.71 27.21
CA GLY A 789 -1.02 1.76 27.87
C GLY A 789 0.06 1.18 26.94
N GLU A 790 0.72 0.18 27.49
CA GLU A 790 1.73 -0.62 26.78
C GLU A 790 1.34 -2.09 26.82
N TRP A 791 2.08 -2.96 26.12
CA TRP A 791 1.86 -4.39 26.14
C TRP A 791 1.87 -4.93 27.57
N TYR A 792 1.03 -5.91 27.84
CA TYR A 792 0.86 -6.45 29.17
C TYR A 792 2.12 -7.20 29.64
N GLU A 793 2.66 -6.83 30.80
CA GLU A 793 3.89 -7.39 31.36
C GLU A 793 3.64 -8.46 32.45
N GLY A 794 2.38 -8.69 32.81
CA GLY A 794 1.99 -9.59 33.90
C GLY A 794 1.98 -11.09 33.57
N LEU A 795 2.34 -11.50 32.35
CA LEU A 795 2.32 -12.90 31.93
C LEU A 795 3.53 -13.66 32.48
N PHE A 796 3.31 -14.93 32.81
CA PHE A 796 4.32 -15.87 33.28
C PHE A 796 4.01 -17.26 32.75
N GLY A 797 4.99 -18.16 32.81
CA GLY A 797 4.83 -19.54 32.35
C GLY A 797 5.32 -20.55 33.34
N LEU A 798 5.27 -21.81 32.92
CA LEU A 798 5.91 -22.91 33.66
C LEU A 798 7.41 -22.95 33.37
N ALA A 799 8.20 -23.29 34.39
CA ALA A 799 9.63 -23.52 34.18
C ALA A 799 9.87 -24.87 33.47
N ASP A 800 10.86 -24.92 32.58
CA ASP A 800 11.22 -26.16 31.87
C ASP A 800 11.63 -27.29 32.81
N SER A 801 12.12 -26.95 34.00
CA SER A 801 12.52 -27.90 35.03
C SER A 801 11.35 -28.51 35.81
N GLU A 802 10.16 -27.98 35.69
CA GLU A 802 8.96 -28.50 36.34
C GLU A 802 8.53 -29.84 35.73
N ALA A 803 8.08 -30.80 36.56
CA ALA A 803 7.63 -32.09 36.09
C ALA A 803 6.42 -31.98 35.11
N MET A 804 5.50 -31.04 35.38
CA MET A 804 4.38 -30.72 34.53
C MET A 804 4.62 -29.43 33.76
N ASN A 805 5.68 -29.43 32.96
CA ASN A 805 6.06 -28.29 32.08
C ASN A 805 5.21 -28.23 30.80
N ASP A 806 5.54 -27.34 29.88
CA ASP A 806 4.81 -27.18 28.64
C ASP A 806 4.77 -28.47 27.79
N ALA A 807 5.88 -29.20 27.74
CA ALA A 807 5.94 -30.49 27.03
C ALA A 807 4.97 -31.51 27.59
N PHE A 808 4.81 -31.55 28.91
CA PHE A 808 3.82 -32.42 29.58
C PHE A 808 2.39 -32.09 29.13
N TRP A 809 2.02 -30.81 29.11
CA TRP A 809 0.67 -30.39 28.72
C TRP A 809 0.43 -30.51 27.22
N ASP A 810 1.45 -30.33 26.38
CA ASP A 810 1.36 -30.62 24.95
C ASP A 810 1.07 -32.08 24.66
N GLU A 811 1.70 -33.00 25.40
CA GLU A 811 1.43 -34.44 25.31
C GLU A 811 0.02 -34.79 25.83
N LEU A 812 -0.39 -34.16 26.92
CA LEU A 812 -1.73 -34.34 27.47
C LEU A 812 -2.85 -33.83 26.54
N LEU A 813 -2.57 -32.74 25.81
CA LEU A 813 -3.48 -32.26 24.77
C LEU A 813 -3.67 -33.28 23.65
N LYS A 814 -2.61 -34.00 23.27
CA LYS A 814 -2.69 -35.12 22.32
C LYS A 814 -3.50 -36.30 22.88
N VAL A 815 -3.29 -36.67 24.13
CA VAL A 815 -4.05 -37.70 24.82
C VAL A 815 -5.54 -37.34 24.82
N ARG A 816 -5.89 -36.10 25.15
CA ARG A 816 -7.27 -35.63 25.12
C ARG A 816 -7.88 -35.69 23.71
N GLY A 817 -7.11 -35.33 22.70
CA GLY A 817 -7.56 -35.46 21.32
C GLY A 817 -7.92 -36.89 20.94
N GLU A 818 -7.11 -37.85 21.34
CA GLU A 818 -7.40 -39.29 21.11
C GLU A 818 -8.61 -39.79 21.89
N VAL A 819 -8.75 -39.37 23.15
CA VAL A 819 -9.93 -39.68 23.97
C VAL A 819 -11.19 -39.09 23.36
N ASN A 820 -11.16 -37.88 22.87
CA ASN A 820 -12.31 -37.24 22.22
C ASN A 820 -12.77 -37.98 20.96
N LYS A 821 -11.87 -38.56 20.18
CA LYS A 821 -12.21 -39.41 19.03
C LYS A 821 -13.02 -40.63 19.48
N VAL A 822 -12.59 -41.28 20.56
CA VAL A 822 -13.28 -42.46 21.13
C VAL A 822 -14.65 -42.07 21.68
N ILE A 823 -14.78 -40.94 22.34
CA ILE A 823 -16.06 -40.43 22.87
C ILE A 823 -17.03 -40.12 21.73
N GLU A 824 -16.58 -39.44 20.68
CA GLU A 824 -17.44 -39.09 19.53
C GLU A 824 -17.92 -40.34 18.80
N GLN A 825 -17.07 -41.37 18.64
CA GLN A 825 -17.50 -42.67 18.10
C GLN A 825 -18.54 -43.34 18.97
N ALA A 826 -18.34 -43.33 20.30
CA ALA A 826 -19.31 -43.88 21.23
C ALA A 826 -20.65 -43.13 21.23
N ARG A 827 -20.63 -41.82 21.01
CA ARG A 827 -21.86 -41.03 20.83
C ARG A 827 -22.58 -41.38 19.53
N ALA A 828 -21.84 -41.51 18.44
CA ALA A 828 -22.38 -41.94 17.15
C ALA A 828 -23.03 -43.34 17.25
N ASP A 829 -22.39 -44.23 17.99
CA ASP A 829 -22.88 -45.60 18.27
C ASP A 829 -23.97 -45.65 19.36
N LYS A 830 -24.36 -44.49 19.91
CA LYS A 830 -25.36 -44.36 20.98
C LYS A 830 -25.03 -45.14 22.29
N LYS A 831 -23.74 -45.36 22.53
CA LYS A 831 -23.25 -45.97 23.79
C LYS A 831 -23.30 -45.00 24.96
N VAL A 832 -23.05 -43.71 24.68
CA VAL A 832 -23.13 -42.60 25.64
C VAL A 832 -23.82 -41.42 24.99
N GLY A 833 -24.51 -40.59 25.77
CA GLY A 833 -25.16 -39.37 25.31
C GLY A 833 -24.25 -38.14 25.33
N GLY A 834 -23.23 -38.18 26.17
CA GLY A 834 -22.25 -37.08 26.30
C GLY A 834 -20.99 -37.54 27.01
N SER A 835 -19.95 -36.70 27.03
CA SER A 835 -18.64 -37.05 27.62
C SER A 835 -18.72 -37.35 29.11
N LEU A 836 -19.58 -36.69 29.86
CA LEU A 836 -19.76 -36.95 31.30
C LEU A 836 -20.47 -38.25 31.63
N GLU A 837 -21.09 -38.90 30.65
CA GLU A 837 -21.61 -40.29 30.81
C GLU A 837 -20.51 -41.33 30.61
N ALA A 838 -19.35 -40.95 30.17
CA ALA A 838 -18.24 -41.84 29.88
C ALA A 838 -17.25 -41.97 31.04
N ALA A 839 -16.71 -43.18 31.20
CA ALA A 839 -15.49 -43.45 31.93
C ALA A 839 -14.50 -44.06 30.94
N VAL A 840 -13.27 -43.55 30.96
CA VAL A 840 -12.20 -44.01 30.06
C VAL A 840 -11.09 -44.72 30.82
N THR A 841 -10.53 -45.76 30.19
CA THR A 841 -9.31 -46.39 30.65
C THR A 841 -8.21 -46.14 29.64
N LEU A 842 -7.11 -45.53 30.07
CA LEU A 842 -5.94 -45.22 29.26
C LEU A 842 -4.89 -46.30 29.48
N PHE A 843 -4.71 -47.17 28.50
CA PHE A 843 -3.66 -48.18 28.51
C PHE A 843 -2.41 -47.59 27.91
N ALA A 844 -1.43 -47.26 28.75
CA ALA A 844 -0.25 -46.49 28.37
C ALA A 844 1.05 -47.22 28.70
N GLU A 845 2.06 -47.00 27.88
CA GLU A 845 3.43 -47.42 28.17
C GLU A 845 3.98 -46.73 29.42
N PRO A 846 5.00 -47.28 30.10
CA PRO A 846 5.42 -46.83 31.43
C PRO A 846 5.69 -45.34 31.55
N GLU A 847 6.31 -44.73 30.60
CA GLU A 847 6.63 -43.27 30.65
C GLU A 847 5.35 -42.43 30.60
N LEU A 848 4.47 -42.70 29.66
CA LEU A 848 3.19 -41.99 29.54
C LEU A 848 2.28 -42.30 30.70
N ALA A 849 2.23 -43.55 31.15
CA ALA A 849 1.45 -43.97 32.30
C ALA A 849 1.83 -43.23 33.58
N ALA A 850 3.14 -43.03 33.82
CA ALA A 850 3.62 -42.25 34.96
C ALA A 850 3.15 -40.78 34.89
N LYS A 851 3.19 -40.16 33.73
CA LYS A 851 2.72 -38.79 33.54
C LYS A 851 1.20 -38.68 33.79
N LEU A 852 0.41 -39.59 33.26
CA LEU A 852 -1.05 -39.59 33.43
C LEU A 852 -1.46 -39.88 34.87
N THR A 853 -0.79 -40.83 35.52
CA THR A 853 -1.01 -41.18 36.93
C THR A 853 -0.67 -40.05 37.89
N ALA A 854 0.29 -39.21 37.56
CA ALA A 854 0.70 -38.05 38.36
C ALA A 854 -0.44 -37.03 38.58
N LEU A 855 -1.43 -36.97 37.66
CA LEU A 855 -2.59 -36.11 37.80
C LEU A 855 -3.65 -36.67 38.81
N GLY A 856 -3.60 -37.95 39.17
CA GLY A 856 -4.57 -38.53 40.08
C GLY A 856 -5.99 -38.44 39.56
N ASP A 857 -6.94 -38.16 40.44
CA ASP A 857 -8.35 -37.97 40.08
C ASP A 857 -8.61 -36.77 39.19
N GLU A 858 -7.71 -35.82 39.13
CA GLU A 858 -7.85 -34.61 38.31
C GLU A 858 -7.70 -34.90 36.81
N LEU A 859 -7.20 -36.09 36.43
CA LEU A 859 -7.13 -36.51 35.03
C LEU A 859 -8.51 -36.52 34.35
N ARG A 860 -9.55 -36.97 35.07
CA ARG A 860 -10.92 -37.01 34.53
C ARG A 860 -11.46 -35.63 34.15
N PHE A 861 -11.03 -34.60 34.84
CA PHE A 861 -11.43 -33.21 34.51
C PHE A 861 -10.79 -32.70 33.25
N VAL A 862 -9.52 -33.03 33.00
CA VAL A 862 -8.83 -32.71 31.73
C VAL A 862 -9.51 -33.40 30.55
N LEU A 863 -9.94 -34.64 30.75
CA LEU A 863 -10.61 -35.45 29.70
C LEU A 863 -12.11 -35.17 29.58
N LEU A 864 -12.68 -34.38 30.49
CA LEU A 864 -14.12 -34.10 30.60
C LEU A 864 -14.98 -35.36 30.67
N THR A 865 -14.54 -36.33 31.47
CA THR A 865 -15.23 -37.59 31.73
C THR A 865 -15.57 -37.72 33.21
N SER A 866 -16.52 -38.63 33.57
CA SER A 866 -16.83 -38.88 34.95
C SER A 866 -15.83 -39.83 35.64
N GLY A 867 -15.05 -40.54 34.86
CA GLY A 867 -13.98 -41.41 35.36
C GLY A 867 -12.83 -41.51 34.37
N ALA A 868 -11.61 -41.59 34.89
CA ALA A 868 -10.40 -41.83 34.08
C ALA A 868 -9.45 -42.73 34.85
N THR A 869 -9.08 -43.85 34.28
CA THR A 869 -8.19 -44.86 34.90
C THR A 869 -6.97 -45.08 33.98
N VAL A 870 -5.80 -45.24 34.56
CA VAL A 870 -4.55 -45.53 33.84
C VAL A 870 -4.17 -46.99 34.13
N ALA A 871 -3.88 -47.75 33.08
CA ALA A 871 -3.47 -49.13 33.15
C ALA A 871 -2.27 -49.44 32.25
N ASP A 872 -1.65 -50.60 32.42
CA ASP A 872 -0.54 -51.02 31.58
C ASP A 872 -0.96 -51.20 30.11
N TYR A 873 -0.15 -50.75 29.19
CA TYR A 873 -0.41 -50.83 27.76
C TYR A 873 -0.76 -52.27 27.30
N ASN A 874 -0.08 -53.27 27.88
CA ASN A 874 -0.24 -54.66 27.50
C ASN A 874 -1.53 -55.29 28.02
N ASP A 875 -2.19 -54.68 29.02
CA ASP A 875 -3.45 -55.13 29.57
C ASP A 875 -4.68 -54.66 28.79
N ALA A 876 -4.46 -53.94 27.68
CA ALA A 876 -5.56 -53.44 26.87
C ALA A 876 -6.40 -54.55 26.27
N PRO A 877 -7.77 -54.49 26.37
CA PRO A 877 -8.63 -55.44 25.70
C PRO A 877 -8.55 -55.27 24.18
N ALA A 878 -8.97 -56.28 23.45
CA ALA A 878 -8.88 -56.34 22.00
C ALA A 878 -9.67 -55.21 21.28
N ASP A 879 -10.70 -54.67 21.92
CA ASP A 879 -11.55 -53.60 21.42
C ASP A 879 -11.08 -52.19 21.82
N ALA A 880 -10.00 -52.09 22.60
CA ALA A 880 -9.38 -50.82 22.92
C ALA A 880 -8.80 -50.17 21.66
N GLN A 881 -9.11 -48.88 21.45
CA GLN A 881 -8.62 -48.14 20.27
C GLN A 881 -7.16 -47.71 20.43
N GLN A 882 -6.33 -48.10 19.47
CA GLN A 882 -4.97 -47.68 19.37
C GLN A 882 -4.92 -46.18 18.90
N SER A 883 -4.18 -45.36 19.64
CA SER A 883 -3.94 -43.96 19.21
C SER A 883 -3.16 -43.92 17.90
N GLU A 884 -3.57 -43.06 17.00
CA GLU A 884 -2.86 -42.79 15.74
C GLU A 884 -1.65 -41.88 15.97
N VAL A 885 -1.72 -41.01 16.96
CA VAL A 885 -0.71 -39.95 17.24
C VAL A 885 0.29 -40.44 18.30
N LEU A 886 -0.18 -41.15 19.32
CA LEU A 886 0.62 -41.68 20.44
C LEU A 886 0.69 -43.19 20.39
N LYS A 887 1.78 -43.74 19.88
CA LYS A 887 1.96 -45.19 19.66
C LYS A 887 1.84 -45.99 20.96
N GLY A 888 2.23 -45.40 22.09
CA GLY A 888 2.16 -46.03 23.42
C GLY A 888 0.83 -45.88 24.17
N LEU A 889 -0.26 -45.54 23.46
CA LEU A 889 -1.59 -45.33 24.08
C LEU A 889 -2.68 -46.10 23.35
N LYS A 890 -3.50 -46.81 24.15
CA LYS A 890 -4.78 -47.35 23.73
C LYS A 890 -5.87 -46.83 24.65
N VAL A 891 -7.05 -46.58 24.13
CA VAL A 891 -8.17 -46.02 24.87
C VAL A 891 -9.36 -46.97 24.83
N ALA A 892 -9.90 -47.31 26.00
CA ALA A 892 -11.15 -48.01 26.13
C ALA A 892 -12.18 -47.13 26.85
N LEU A 893 -13.42 -47.21 26.43
CA LEU A 893 -14.51 -46.43 26.97
C LEU A 893 -15.61 -47.33 27.49
N SER A 894 -16.11 -46.99 28.68
CA SER A 894 -17.33 -47.63 29.25
C SER A 894 -18.28 -46.53 29.72
N LYS A 895 -19.53 -46.90 29.96
CA LYS A 895 -20.49 -46.01 30.62
C LYS A 895 -20.06 -45.80 32.08
N ALA A 896 -20.06 -44.55 32.55
CA ALA A 896 -19.71 -44.23 33.92
C ALA A 896 -20.67 -44.90 34.93
N GLU A 897 -20.09 -45.41 36.02
CA GLU A 897 -20.86 -46.02 37.12
C GLU A 897 -21.40 -44.94 38.07
N GLY A 898 -22.50 -45.27 38.77
CA GLY A 898 -23.12 -44.41 39.76
C GLY A 898 -24.30 -43.60 39.23
N GLU A 899 -24.70 -42.59 39.99
CA GLU A 899 -25.82 -41.69 39.66
C GLU A 899 -25.33 -40.32 39.21
N LYS A 900 -26.12 -39.69 38.37
CA LYS A 900 -25.83 -38.34 37.88
C LYS A 900 -26.09 -37.29 38.97
N CYS A 901 -25.08 -36.53 39.33
CA CYS A 901 -25.26 -35.38 40.21
C CYS A 901 -25.99 -34.26 39.45
N PRO A 902 -27.16 -33.78 39.92
CA PRO A 902 -27.91 -32.75 39.24
C PRO A 902 -27.24 -31.36 39.22
N ARG A 903 -26.23 -31.14 40.06
CA ARG A 903 -25.50 -29.92 40.15
C ARG A 903 -24.31 -29.85 39.19
N CYS A 904 -23.40 -30.83 39.21
CA CYS A 904 -22.19 -30.87 38.39
C CYS A 904 -22.30 -31.80 37.16
N TRP A 905 -23.34 -32.61 37.07
CA TRP A 905 -23.66 -33.53 35.99
C TRP A 905 -22.71 -34.74 35.85
N HIS A 906 -21.71 -34.87 36.71
CA HIS A 906 -20.87 -36.07 36.76
C HIS A 906 -21.63 -37.24 37.31
N TYR A 907 -21.29 -38.46 36.85
CA TYR A 907 -21.80 -39.73 37.41
C TYR A 907 -20.83 -40.22 38.46
N THR A 908 -21.30 -40.35 39.67
CA THR A 908 -20.45 -40.79 40.80
C THR A 908 -21.21 -41.72 41.71
N GLN A 909 -20.49 -42.59 42.48
CA GLN A 909 -21.06 -43.54 43.43
C GLN A 909 -21.40 -42.92 44.79
N ASP A 910 -21.05 -41.65 45.02
CA ASP A 910 -21.26 -40.97 46.29
C ASP A 910 -22.43 -39.98 46.29
N VAL A 911 -23.23 -39.93 45.24
CA VAL A 911 -24.47 -39.17 45.24
C VAL A 911 -25.41 -39.69 46.30
N GLY A 912 -25.91 -38.79 47.17
CA GLY A 912 -26.84 -39.13 48.23
C GLY A 912 -26.23 -39.66 49.51
N LYS A 913 -24.90 -39.75 49.62
CA LYS A 913 -24.24 -40.24 50.85
C LYS A 913 -24.23 -39.24 52.02
N VAL A 914 -24.50 -37.99 51.78
CA VAL A 914 -24.58 -36.93 52.81
C VAL A 914 -26.06 -36.59 52.99
N ALA A 915 -26.60 -36.92 54.16
CA ALA A 915 -28.04 -36.86 54.47
C ALA A 915 -28.62 -35.41 54.26
N GLU A 916 -27.87 -34.39 54.59
CA GLU A 916 -28.31 -32.98 54.47
C GLU A 916 -28.36 -32.53 53.01
N HIS A 917 -27.63 -33.19 52.11
CA HIS A 917 -27.54 -32.90 50.69
C HIS A 917 -27.66 -34.22 49.87
N ALA A 918 -28.72 -34.98 50.09
CA ALA A 918 -28.92 -36.30 49.54
C ALA A 918 -29.11 -36.39 48.02
N GLU A 919 -29.17 -35.26 47.34
CA GLU A 919 -29.36 -35.21 45.89
C GLU A 919 -28.04 -34.99 45.09
N ILE A 920 -26.94 -34.58 45.75
CA ILE A 920 -25.70 -34.17 45.08
C ILE A 920 -24.51 -35.06 45.53
N CYS A 921 -23.44 -35.04 44.72
CA CYS A 921 -22.21 -35.79 45.01
C CYS A 921 -21.37 -35.12 46.12
N GLY A 922 -20.45 -35.88 46.70
CA GLY A 922 -19.60 -35.39 47.79
C GLY A 922 -18.77 -34.18 47.44
N ARG A 923 -18.27 -34.08 46.21
CA ARG A 923 -17.58 -32.88 45.69
C ARG A 923 -18.49 -31.66 45.75
N CYS A 924 -19.71 -31.75 45.26
CA CYS A 924 -20.67 -30.66 45.31
C CYS A 924 -21.11 -30.31 46.74
N VAL A 925 -21.21 -31.25 47.64
CA VAL A 925 -21.45 -30.97 49.06
C VAL A 925 -20.35 -30.11 49.64
N SER A 926 -19.07 -30.42 49.38
CA SER A 926 -17.94 -29.61 49.77
C SER A 926 -17.99 -28.17 49.24
N ASN A 927 -18.40 -27.99 47.96
CA ASN A 927 -18.50 -26.69 47.35
C ASN A 927 -19.71 -25.86 47.82
N VAL A 928 -20.81 -26.49 48.20
CA VAL A 928 -22.03 -25.82 48.65
C VAL A 928 -22.02 -25.53 50.15
N ALA A 929 -21.58 -26.46 50.94
CA ALA A 929 -21.67 -26.39 52.42
C ALA A 929 -20.39 -26.58 53.16
N GLY A 930 -19.26 -26.93 52.51
CA GLY A 930 -17.94 -27.12 53.11
C GLY A 930 -16.93 -26.06 52.74
N ASP A 931 -15.68 -26.42 52.87
CA ASP A 931 -14.55 -25.54 52.58
C ASP A 931 -14.22 -25.38 51.09
N GLY A 932 -14.92 -26.12 50.23
CA GLY A 932 -14.68 -26.19 48.82
C GLY A 932 -13.67 -27.26 48.42
N GLU A 933 -13.77 -27.71 47.16
CA GLU A 933 -12.82 -28.68 46.60
C GLU A 933 -11.43 -28.08 46.47
N LYS A 934 -10.45 -28.95 46.59
CA LYS A 934 -9.03 -28.57 46.38
C LYS A 934 -8.53 -29.17 45.10
N ARG A 935 -7.95 -28.36 44.26
CA ARG A 935 -7.30 -28.71 42.98
C ARG A 935 -5.83 -28.34 43.04
N LYS A 936 -5.02 -29.18 42.44
CA LYS A 936 -3.55 -28.92 42.38
C LYS A 936 -3.07 -28.82 40.91
N PHE A 937 -3.61 -29.65 40.05
CA PHE A 937 -3.11 -29.84 38.69
C PHE A 937 -4.05 -29.28 37.61
N ALA A 938 -5.35 -29.51 37.72
CA ALA A 938 -6.32 -29.15 36.68
C ALA A 938 -7.73 -28.80 37.22
#